data_9480c420e0824bcebfd5694892678a21
#
_entry.id   9480c420e0824bcebfd5694892678a21
#
_cell.length_a   1.000
_cell.length_b   1.000
_cell.length_c   1.000
_cell.angle_alpha   90.00
_cell.angle_beta   90.00
_cell.angle_gamma   90.00
#
_symmetry.space_group_name_H-M   'P 1'
#
loop_
_entity.id
_entity.type
_entity.pdbx_description
1 polymer ?
#
loop_
_entity_poly.entity_id
_entity_poly.type
_entity_poly.pdbx_seq_one_letter_code
_entity_poly.pdbx_strand_id
1 'polypeptide(L)'
;MALIQSTAIPSGATDYELEQSLKFEDSRVPHLSTTFASAGNRRTYTYSAWVKRNVGTGGNIFVGENTSTPSDSDYLQFQTNNTLRFFQSGAASNYAYLLTNQVFRDSSSWYHILLAVDTTQGTAANRVKIYINGSQITSFATANYPSQNQESFINNNVPHGIGAQSAASSLSSSMDGYLGEVNFIDGSAKAPADFGETGDYGEWKPKAYSGTYGTNGFYLPFKNDYTVEGFSTVTYKGNSVADHYIGGTGFKPNLTWLKHRNHGTAHQHNLFDSVRGTHKTIHSNSTEAEETLSDMLSSFKPDGFTLGTSDAINDSGVNYVSWNWDMGADTPTGFGCTVYKGNAGQLNVSGYGFQPDLVWIKPQSTGDHGRLMDSIRGSGSLSPNQTSAEETSSNNFLTKFNPDGFTINTADGGWNSASHTYVAWGWDMGGTTATNTSGSISSTVRANPTYGQSIVKYNTGGSYPSTPSVGHGLSSAPELILTKRLDNGTANWGGYHASLGNGKKINLNLTSASADTNQWADTTPSSSLFYLPNDGDAETIETNSNYIAYCFHSVSGYSKIGSYSGTGSSGNSITTGFRPAFLLVKNANRAENWAIVDSTRSPINPATKALFPNSSEVEQDNAINAVDFNNNNFTVDSTDDRWNRSGDTYIYMAFAGGMDSISDYNTTGSIDSRVKANPTYGQSIVSYTGNGTSGATVGHGLSSTPEVVLVKSRNNGWSWEMYHSGVDASYPQNYTLELDGAGARVDNTGYWNDTAPTSSVFSLGNNTSVNKSDGSGTYIAYCWHSVTGYSKFGSYTGNGNATGPSVTCGFKPAFVMFKNASSAGNLWAMYDNTRNPTNRANLALAADSTAAEANYPVVDFDANGFQIHNVYGFANDNGDTYIYMAFADKREYAYWL
;
A
#
# COMPACT_ATOMS: atom_id res chain seq x y z
N MET A 1 -0.28 -16.90 -4.25
CA MET A 1 -0.98 -18.20 -4.43
C MET A 1 -0.19 -19.22 -3.65
N ALA A 2 -0.77 -19.81 -2.62
CA ALA A 2 -0.08 -20.78 -1.76
C ALA A 2 0.51 -21.91 -2.60
N LEU A 3 1.71 -22.35 -2.25
CA LEU A 3 2.45 -23.42 -2.91
C LEU A 3 1.70 -24.75 -2.90
N ILE A 4 0.88 -24.97 -1.91
CA ILE A 4 -0.05 -26.11 -1.78
C ILE A 4 -1.28 -25.57 -1.07
N GLN A 5 -2.45 -25.76 -1.64
CA GLN A 5 -3.68 -25.53 -0.88
C GLN A 5 -3.78 -26.57 0.23
N SER A 6 -3.81 -26.12 1.46
CA SER A 6 -3.93 -26.96 2.67
C SER A 6 -5.21 -27.82 2.73
N THR A 7 -6.12 -27.67 1.79
CA THR A 7 -7.39 -28.42 1.72
C THR A 7 -7.28 -29.84 1.19
N ALA A 8 -6.11 -30.29 0.72
CA ALA A 8 -5.87 -31.63 0.21
C ALA A 8 -5.11 -32.54 1.21
N ILE A 9 -4.67 -32.03 2.35
CA ILE A 9 -3.96 -32.80 3.37
C ILE A 9 -4.93 -33.06 4.53
N PRO A 10 -5.09 -34.33 4.99
CA PRO A 10 -5.88 -34.61 6.20
C PRO A 10 -5.33 -33.81 7.38
N SER A 11 -6.20 -33.07 8.06
CA SER A 11 -5.87 -32.26 9.23
C SER A 11 -5.26 -33.12 10.32
N GLY A 12 -4.01 -32.89 10.68
CA GLY A 12 -3.33 -33.56 11.80
C GLY A 12 -1.82 -33.57 11.76
N ALA A 13 -1.18 -33.15 10.66
CA ALA A 13 0.28 -33.12 10.56
C ALA A 13 0.83 -31.72 10.82
N THR A 14 1.76 -31.61 11.75
CA THR A 14 2.65 -30.45 11.94
C THR A 14 3.79 -30.50 10.93
N ASP A 15 3.46 -30.66 9.65
CA ASP A 15 4.45 -30.74 8.58
C ASP A 15 4.99 -29.34 8.25
N TYR A 16 6.27 -29.28 7.94
CA TYR A 16 6.93 -28.07 7.51
C TYR A 16 6.39 -27.65 6.14
N GLU A 17 5.82 -26.46 6.05
CA GLU A 17 5.23 -25.92 4.82
C GLU A 17 6.03 -24.70 4.33
N LEU A 18 6.16 -24.57 3.01
CA LEU A 18 6.68 -23.35 2.37
C LEU A 18 5.57 -22.35 2.21
N GLU A 19 5.55 -21.36 3.07
CA GLU A 19 4.45 -20.38 3.12
C GLU A 19 4.54 -19.38 1.98
N GLN A 20 5.76 -19.08 1.46
CA GLN A 20 5.98 -18.02 0.49
C GLN A 20 7.11 -18.30 -0.51
N SER A 21 7.10 -17.52 -1.59
CA SER A 21 8.12 -17.58 -2.64
C SER A 21 8.31 -16.20 -3.27
N LEU A 22 9.52 -15.89 -3.72
CA LEU A 22 9.83 -14.70 -4.48
C LEU A 22 9.63 -14.95 -5.98
N LYS A 23 8.90 -14.03 -6.65
CA LYS A 23 8.71 -14.06 -8.11
C LYS A 23 9.83 -13.32 -8.82
N PHE A 24 10.39 -13.95 -9.85
CA PHE A 24 11.28 -13.34 -10.83
C PHE A 24 10.56 -13.26 -12.17
N GLU A 25 10.72 -12.15 -12.90
CA GLU A 25 10.09 -11.91 -14.20
C GLU A 25 11.17 -11.43 -15.19
N ASP A 26 11.51 -12.25 -16.17
CA ASP A 26 12.68 -12.04 -17.05
C ASP A 26 12.68 -10.71 -17.78
N SER A 27 11.49 -10.18 -18.12
CA SER A 27 11.32 -8.89 -18.79
C SER A 27 11.83 -7.68 -17.99
N ARG A 28 11.97 -7.83 -16.66
CA ARG A 28 12.42 -6.78 -15.73
C ARG A 28 13.78 -7.03 -15.11
N VAL A 29 14.37 -8.20 -15.41
CA VAL A 29 15.66 -8.68 -14.89
C VAL A 29 15.79 -8.54 -13.35
N PRO A 30 14.77 -8.92 -12.55
CA PRO A 30 14.87 -8.88 -11.10
C PRO A 30 15.93 -9.86 -10.62
N HIS A 31 16.72 -9.44 -9.66
CA HIS A 31 17.73 -10.29 -9.02
C HIS A 31 17.98 -9.85 -7.58
N LEU A 32 18.43 -10.80 -6.77
CA LEU A 32 19.04 -10.50 -5.49
C LEU A 32 20.55 -10.57 -5.64
N SER A 33 21.27 -9.65 -5.01
CA SER A 33 22.74 -9.65 -5.11
C SER A 33 23.42 -9.35 -3.78
N THR A 34 24.57 -9.97 -3.57
CA THR A 34 25.45 -9.66 -2.43
C THR A 34 26.91 -9.85 -2.82
N THR A 35 27.81 -9.18 -2.08
CA THR A 35 29.25 -9.45 -2.13
C THR A 35 29.70 -9.84 -0.73
N PHE A 36 30.22 -11.06 -0.57
CA PHE A 36 30.72 -11.51 0.72
C PHE A 36 31.94 -10.69 1.16
N ALA A 37 32.03 -10.36 2.45
CA ALA A 37 33.14 -9.58 3.00
C ALA A 37 34.50 -10.27 2.89
N SER A 38 34.51 -11.60 2.87
CA SER A 38 35.70 -12.45 2.66
C SER A 38 35.34 -13.73 1.94
N ALA A 39 36.31 -14.38 1.33
CA ALA A 39 36.11 -15.69 0.76
C ALA A 39 35.83 -16.73 1.86
N GLY A 40 34.82 -17.56 1.63
CA GLY A 40 34.52 -18.75 2.40
C GLY A 40 35.20 -19.98 1.82
N ASN A 41 34.63 -21.17 2.04
CA ASN A 41 35.20 -22.41 1.48
C ASN A 41 34.79 -22.58 0.02
N ARG A 42 35.60 -22.15 -0.88
CA ARG A 42 35.40 -22.16 -2.35
C ARG A 42 35.44 -23.55 -2.99
N ARG A 43 35.81 -24.55 -2.20
CA ARG A 43 35.93 -25.95 -2.65
C ARG A 43 34.78 -26.85 -2.20
N THR A 44 34.14 -26.45 -1.11
CA THR A 44 33.07 -27.24 -0.48
C THR A 44 31.92 -26.33 -0.09
N TYR A 45 30.74 -26.53 -0.68
CA TYR A 45 29.52 -25.76 -0.40
C TYR A 45 28.26 -26.46 -0.90
N THR A 46 27.12 -26.02 -0.46
CA THR A 46 25.82 -26.52 -0.93
C THR A 46 24.90 -25.34 -1.25
N TYR A 47 24.17 -25.39 -2.35
CA TYR A 47 23.04 -24.55 -2.67
C TYR A 47 21.78 -25.41 -2.80
N SER A 48 20.72 -25.03 -2.12
CA SER A 48 19.43 -25.72 -2.15
C SER A 48 18.31 -24.68 -2.30
N ALA A 49 17.35 -24.95 -3.20
CA ALA A 49 16.20 -24.08 -3.42
C ALA A 49 15.01 -24.86 -3.98
N TRP A 50 13.80 -24.40 -3.64
CA TRP A 50 12.57 -24.79 -4.34
C TRP A 50 12.32 -23.82 -5.49
N VAL A 51 12.15 -24.37 -6.67
CA VAL A 51 12.07 -23.60 -7.92
C VAL A 51 10.81 -23.98 -8.70
N LYS A 52 10.03 -22.98 -9.10
CA LYS A 52 8.97 -23.12 -10.09
C LYS A 52 9.29 -22.18 -11.25
N ARG A 53 9.37 -22.71 -12.46
CA ARG A 53 9.86 -21.95 -13.62
C ARG A 53 8.82 -21.80 -14.73
N ASN A 54 8.95 -20.76 -15.54
CA ASN A 54 8.31 -20.69 -16.86
C ASN A 54 9.12 -21.46 -17.90
N VAL A 55 8.42 -22.09 -18.85
CA VAL A 55 9.02 -22.95 -19.88
C VAL A 55 9.56 -22.11 -21.03
N GLY A 56 10.72 -22.50 -21.57
CA GLY A 56 11.33 -21.85 -22.75
C GLY A 56 12.20 -20.64 -22.43
N THR A 57 12.24 -20.19 -21.18
CA THR A 57 13.19 -19.17 -20.72
C THR A 57 14.41 -19.83 -20.09
N GLY A 58 15.60 -19.27 -20.35
CA GLY A 58 16.83 -19.62 -19.63
C GLY A 58 17.00 -18.64 -18.46
N GLY A 59 17.70 -19.03 -17.38
CA GLY A 59 17.97 -18.09 -16.31
C GLY A 59 18.81 -18.63 -15.18
N ASN A 60 19.61 -17.75 -14.59
CA ASN A 60 20.49 -18.06 -13.48
C ASN A 60 19.67 -18.26 -12.21
N ILE A 61 19.80 -19.44 -11.59
CA ILE A 61 19.26 -19.72 -10.27
C ILE A 61 20.20 -19.15 -9.20
N PHE A 62 21.51 -19.36 -9.39
CA PHE A 62 22.56 -18.86 -8.51
C PHE A 62 23.85 -18.63 -9.30
N VAL A 63 24.58 -17.55 -9.04
CA VAL A 63 25.80 -17.19 -9.73
C VAL A 63 26.83 -16.58 -8.77
N GLY A 64 28.12 -16.98 -8.92
CA GLY A 64 29.27 -16.28 -8.35
C GLY A 64 30.06 -15.63 -9.49
N GLU A 65 30.19 -14.29 -9.47
CA GLU A 65 30.60 -13.53 -10.64
C GLU A 65 32.11 -13.36 -10.76
N ASN A 66 32.62 -13.54 -11.96
CA ASN A 66 33.96 -13.10 -12.33
C ASN A 66 33.89 -11.67 -12.84
N THR A 67 34.25 -10.70 -12.01
CA THR A 67 34.18 -9.27 -12.36
C THR A 67 35.14 -8.86 -13.47
N SER A 68 36.20 -9.63 -13.71
CA SER A 68 37.19 -9.39 -14.77
C SER A 68 36.75 -9.97 -16.11
N THR A 69 36.06 -11.10 -16.11
CA THR A 69 35.56 -11.80 -17.28
C THR A 69 34.18 -12.38 -16.97
N PRO A 70 33.10 -11.57 -17.09
CA PRO A 70 31.77 -12.00 -16.69
C PRO A 70 31.25 -13.26 -17.36
N SER A 71 31.71 -13.57 -18.59
CA SER A 71 31.37 -14.82 -19.28
C SER A 71 31.90 -16.09 -18.60
N ASP A 72 32.91 -15.95 -17.74
CA ASP A 72 33.55 -17.02 -17.00
C ASP A 72 33.09 -17.13 -15.55
N SER A 73 31.94 -16.55 -15.22
CA SER A 73 31.29 -16.68 -13.91
C SER A 73 30.83 -18.12 -13.66
N ASP A 74 30.80 -18.52 -12.37
CA ASP A 74 30.29 -19.84 -11.98
C ASP A 74 28.79 -19.75 -11.73
N TYR A 75 27.99 -20.70 -12.23
CA TYR A 75 26.53 -20.62 -12.10
C TYR A 75 25.80 -21.96 -12.13
N LEU A 76 24.63 -21.97 -11.54
CA LEU A 76 23.57 -22.95 -11.73
C LEU A 76 22.43 -22.30 -12.52
N GLN A 77 22.05 -22.84 -13.68
CA GLN A 77 21.20 -22.17 -14.65
C GLN A 77 20.27 -23.12 -15.37
N PHE A 78 19.02 -22.72 -15.59
CA PHE A 78 18.19 -23.34 -16.62
C PHE A 78 18.56 -22.84 -18.02
N GLN A 79 18.52 -23.74 -18.98
CA GLN A 79 18.73 -23.42 -20.39
C GLN A 79 17.39 -23.22 -21.11
N THR A 80 17.38 -22.51 -22.23
CA THR A 80 16.21 -22.32 -23.08
C THR A 80 15.60 -23.61 -23.62
N ASN A 81 16.39 -24.68 -23.76
CA ASN A 81 15.94 -26.02 -24.11
C ASN A 81 15.37 -26.83 -22.92
N ASN A 82 15.19 -26.16 -21.76
CA ASN A 82 14.63 -26.70 -20.51
C ASN A 82 15.55 -27.71 -19.77
N THR A 83 16.82 -27.79 -20.09
CA THR A 83 17.81 -28.56 -19.32
C THR A 83 18.37 -27.71 -18.18
N LEU A 84 18.98 -28.35 -17.15
CA LEU A 84 19.69 -27.67 -16.06
C LEU A 84 21.20 -27.77 -16.30
N ARG A 85 21.92 -26.67 -16.15
CA ARG A 85 23.36 -26.55 -16.34
C ARG A 85 24.06 -26.06 -15.07
N PHE A 86 25.11 -26.75 -14.67
CA PHE A 86 26.10 -26.22 -13.74
C PHE A 86 27.40 -25.93 -14.53
N PHE A 87 27.93 -24.73 -14.35
CA PHE A 87 29.20 -24.30 -14.92
C PHE A 87 30.12 -23.76 -13.83
N GLN A 88 31.37 -24.18 -13.85
CA GLN A 88 32.41 -23.63 -12.97
C GLN A 88 33.66 -23.36 -13.82
N SER A 89 34.09 -22.10 -13.82
CA SER A 89 35.29 -21.65 -14.53
C SER A 89 36.55 -22.27 -13.95
N GLY A 90 37.53 -22.49 -14.80
CA GLY A 90 38.83 -23.05 -14.41
C GLY A 90 39.99 -22.41 -15.16
N ALA A 91 41.19 -22.53 -14.64
CA ALA A 91 42.42 -22.02 -15.29
C ALA A 91 42.68 -22.72 -16.63
N ALA A 92 43.12 -21.96 -17.65
CA ALA A 92 43.58 -22.46 -18.95
C ALA A 92 42.57 -23.36 -19.69
N SER A 93 41.30 -22.94 -19.79
CA SER A 93 40.22 -23.68 -20.47
C SER A 93 39.82 -25.01 -19.79
N ASN A 94 40.23 -25.23 -18.55
CA ASN A 94 39.83 -26.39 -17.76
C ASN A 94 38.59 -26.02 -16.92
N TYR A 95 37.41 -26.07 -17.52
CA TYR A 95 36.14 -25.74 -16.89
C TYR A 95 35.34 -26.99 -16.55
N ALA A 96 34.56 -26.94 -15.48
CA ALA A 96 33.52 -27.91 -15.21
C ALA A 96 32.23 -27.54 -15.95
N TYR A 97 31.60 -28.56 -16.55
CA TYR A 97 30.35 -28.36 -17.28
C TYR A 97 29.47 -29.60 -17.13
N LEU A 98 28.39 -29.48 -16.38
CA LEU A 98 27.41 -30.55 -16.23
C LEU A 98 26.11 -30.10 -16.85
N LEU A 99 25.64 -30.80 -17.90
CA LEU A 99 24.35 -30.51 -18.55
C LEU A 99 23.46 -31.75 -18.47
N THR A 100 22.28 -31.60 -17.88
CA THR A 100 21.36 -32.73 -17.67
C THR A 100 20.73 -33.19 -18.97
N ASN A 101 20.52 -34.53 -19.12
CA ASN A 101 19.61 -35.07 -20.14
C ASN A 101 18.14 -34.84 -19.74
N GLN A 102 17.85 -34.76 -18.44
CA GLN A 102 16.53 -34.45 -17.93
C GLN A 102 16.12 -33.03 -18.33
N VAL A 103 14.86 -32.87 -18.74
CA VAL A 103 14.23 -31.60 -19.08
C VAL A 103 13.14 -31.26 -18.09
N PHE A 104 13.00 -29.96 -17.78
CA PHE A 104 12.11 -29.41 -16.78
C PHE A 104 11.04 -28.58 -17.49
N ARG A 105 9.97 -29.22 -18.00
CA ARG A 105 8.93 -28.59 -18.84
C ARG A 105 7.62 -28.31 -18.13
N ASP A 106 7.42 -28.83 -16.92
CA ASP A 106 6.22 -28.60 -16.15
C ASP A 106 6.32 -27.24 -15.42
N SER A 107 5.60 -26.25 -15.91
CA SER A 107 5.54 -24.91 -15.28
C SER A 107 4.58 -24.85 -14.10
N SER A 108 3.78 -25.91 -13.87
CA SER A 108 2.85 -25.98 -12.73
C SER A 108 3.52 -26.55 -11.47
N SER A 109 4.56 -27.39 -11.64
CA SER A 109 5.23 -28.09 -10.54
C SER A 109 6.39 -27.29 -9.95
N TRP A 110 6.64 -27.53 -8.67
CA TRP A 110 7.82 -27.11 -7.95
C TRP A 110 8.89 -28.20 -8.02
N TYR A 111 10.13 -27.79 -8.22
CA TYR A 111 11.30 -28.64 -8.19
C TYR A 111 12.17 -28.25 -7.01
N HIS A 112 12.48 -29.18 -6.12
CA HIS A 112 13.58 -29.00 -5.18
C HIS A 112 14.89 -29.27 -5.89
N ILE A 113 15.75 -28.28 -6.02
CA ILE A 113 17.08 -28.39 -6.66
C ILE A 113 18.13 -28.26 -5.57
N LEU A 114 19.02 -29.23 -5.48
CA LEU A 114 20.18 -29.19 -4.60
C LEU A 114 21.46 -29.40 -5.43
N LEU A 115 22.39 -28.46 -5.30
CA LEU A 115 23.75 -28.53 -5.81
C LEU A 115 24.70 -28.72 -4.62
N ALA A 116 25.37 -29.87 -4.55
CA ALA A 116 26.41 -30.17 -3.56
C ALA A 116 27.77 -30.25 -4.25
N VAL A 117 28.70 -29.40 -3.84
CA VAL A 117 30.06 -29.31 -4.38
C VAL A 117 31.06 -29.67 -3.30
N ASP A 118 31.99 -30.57 -3.63
CA ASP A 118 33.17 -30.89 -2.83
C ASP A 118 34.31 -31.30 -3.78
N THR A 119 35.07 -30.32 -4.26
CA THR A 119 36.16 -30.55 -5.20
C THR A 119 37.37 -31.27 -4.58
N THR A 120 37.38 -31.48 -3.26
CA THR A 120 38.49 -32.24 -2.60
C THR A 120 38.44 -33.75 -2.89
N GLN A 121 37.29 -34.24 -3.35
CA GLN A 121 37.06 -35.65 -3.61
C GLN A 121 38.04 -36.23 -4.69
N GLY A 122 38.58 -37.41 -4.43
CA GLY A 122 39.46 -38.11 -5.39
C GLY A 122 38.73 -38.52 -6.68
N THR A 123 37.51 -39.01 -6.57
CA THR A 123 36.69 -39.43 -7.73
C THR A 123 35.98 -38.23 -8.34
N ALA A 124 36.16 -37.99 -9.62
CA ALA A 124 35.61 -36.82 -10.31
C ALA A 124 34.09 -36.69 -10.16
N ALA A 125 33.32 -37.76 -10.33
CA ALA A 125 31.85 -37.76 -10.21
C ALA A 125 31.34 -37.49 -8.80
N ASN A 126 32.19 -37.49 -7.77
CA ASN A 126 31.86 -37.15 -6.41
C ASN A 126 32.10 -35.67 -6.08
N ARG A 127 32.75 -34.90 -6.97
CA ARG A 127 33.08 -33.49 -6.74
C ARG A 127 31.89 -32.54 -6.89
N VAL A 128 30.94 -32.91 -7.75
CA VAL A 128 29.71 -32.15 -7.96
C VAL A 128 28.55 -33.13 -8.10
N LYS A 129 27.52 -32.94 -7.29
CA LYS A 129 26.30 -33.72 -7.35
C LYS A 129 25.09 -32.75 -7.44
N ILE A 130 24.19 -33.07 -8.36
CA ILE A 130 22.92 -32.35 -8.53
C ILE A 130 21.79 -33.30 -8.16
N TYR A 131 20.86 -32.83 -7.35
CA TYR A 131 19.68 -33.61 -6.97
C TYR A 131 18.42 -32.85 -7.36
N ILE A 132 17.40 -33.57 -7.78
CA ILE A 132 16.06 -33.04 -8.07
C ILE A 132 15.05 -33.84 -7.26
N ASN A 133 14.27 -33.18 -6.43
CA ASN A 133 13.25 -33.80 -5.57
C ASN A 133 13.81 -35.04 -4.82
N GLY A 134 14.93 -34.84 -4.15
CA GLY A 134 15.61 -35.88 -3.40
C GLY A 134 16.47 -36.89 -4.20
N SER A 135 16.29 -36.98 -5.52
CA SER A 135 16.97 -37.98 -6.39
C SER A 135 18.18 -37.40 -7.10
N GLN A 136 19.30 -38.09 -7.03
CA GLN A 136 20.54 -37.67 -7.74
C GLN A 136 20.41 -37.79 -9.26
N ILE A 137 20.79 -36.74 -9.98
CA ILE A 137 20.98 -36.79 -11.43
C ILE A 137 22.26 -37.52 -11.74
N THR A 138 22.14 -38.61 -12.48
CA THR A 138 23.28 -39.44 -12.94
C THR A 138 23.45 -39.44 -14.46
N SER A 139 22.45 -38.95 -15.20
CA SER A 139 22.45 -38.90 -16.66
C SER A 139 22.67 -37.47 -17.16
N PHE A 140 23.81 -37.25 -17.80
CA PHE A 140 24.20 -35.95 -18.33
C PHE A 140 24.46 -36.03 -19.85
N ALA A 141 24.07 -35.00 -20.59
CA ALA A 141 24.45 -34.81 -21.98
C ALA A 141 25.92 -34.40 -22.11
N THR A 142 26.41 -33.66 -21.09
CA THR A 142 27.83 -33.34 -20.92
C THR A 142 28.20 -33.48 -19.44
N ALA A 143 29.30 -34.13 -19.15
CA ALA A 143 29.73 -34.42 -17.78
C ALA A 143 31.22 -34.13 -17.58
N ASN A 144 31.64 -32.87 -17.69
CA ASN A 144 32.99 -32.44 -17.34
C ASN A 144 33.00 -31.99 -15.87
N TYR A 145 33.64 -32.76 -15.00
CA TYR A 145 33.74 -32.43 -13.59
C TYR A 145 34.94 -31.53 -13.30
N PRO A 146 34.90 -30.68 -12.22
CA PRO A 146 36.03 -29.86 -11.86
C PRO A 146 37.27 -30.69 -11.51
N SER A 147 38.46 -30.12 -11.68
CA SER A 147 39.70 -30.73 -11.19
C SER A 147 39.68 -30.90 -9.69
N GLN A 148 40.44 -31.84 -9.16
CA GLN A 148 40.57 -31.97 -7.71
C GLN A 148 41.12 -30.68 -7.08
N ASN A 149 40.51 -30.23 -6.01
CA ASN A 149 40.79 -28.96 -5.30
C ASN A 149 40.58 -27.68 -6.15
N GLN A 150 39.85 -27.75 -7.24
CA GLN A 150 39.48 -26.55 -8.00
C GLN A 150 38.61 -25.62 -7.14
N GLU A 151 38.96 -24.34 -7.14
CA GLU A 151 38.22 -23.30 -6.41
C GLU A 151 37.17 -22.63 -7.31
N SER A 152 36.02 -22.31 -6.74
CA SER A 152 34.86 -21.65 -7.38
C SER A 152 34.90 -20.13 -7.20
N PHE A 153 34.25 -19.39 -8.09
CA PHE A 153 33.82 -18.01 -7.84
C PHE A 153 32.65 -17.97 -6.84
N ILE A 154 31.80 -19.00 -6.81
CA ILE A 154 30.83 -19.16 -5.74
C ILE A 154 31.56 -19.27 -4.40
N ASN A 155 31.09 -18.56 -3.40
CA ASN A 155 31.67 -18.44 -2.05
C ASN A 155 33.02 -17.67 -1.99
N ASN A 156 33.32 -16.85 -3.00
CA ASN A 156 34.47 -15.95 -2.99
C ASN A 156 34.03 -14.51 -2.58
N ASN A 157 34.98 -13.62 -2.35
CA ASN A 157 34.74 -12.18 -2.17
C ASN A 157 34.52 -11.52 -3.56
N VAL A 158 33.42 -11.85 -4.19
CA VAL A 158 32.93 -11.32 -5.46
C VAL A 158 31.41 -11.19 -5.41
N PRO A 159 30.79 -10.40 -6.31
CA PRO A 159 29.34 -10.34 -6.36
C PRO A 159 28.71 -11.71 -6.61
N HIS A 160 27.63 -12.01 -5.91
CA HIS A 160 26.79 -13.18 -6.10
C HIS A 160 25.40 -12.73 -6.49
N GLY A 161 24.74 -13.46 -7.39
CA GLY A 161 23.40 -13.17 -7.85
C GLY A 161 22.45 -14.37 -7.72
N ILE A 162 21.20 -14.11 -7.39
CA ILE A 162 20.07 -15.05 -7.46
C ILE A 162 19.06 -14.47 -8.43
N GLY A 163 18.63 -15.26 -9.41
CA GLY A 163 17.68 -14.82 -10.43
C GLY A 163 18.33 -14.23 -11.69
N ALA A 164 19.45 -13.53 -11.57
CA ALA A 164 20.25 -13.03 -12.68
C ALA A 164 21.70 -12.77 -12.26
N GLN A 165 22.57 -12.44 -13.23
CA GLN A 165 23.92 -11.95 -13.00
C GLN A 165 23.86 -10.42 -12.76
N SER A 166 24.47 -9.92 -11.68
CA SER A 166 24.32 -8.53 -11.22
C SER A 166 25.37 -7.56 -11.76
N ALA A 167 26.61 -8.01 -12.04
CA ALA A 167 27.75 -7.15 -12.36
C ALA A 167 27.99 -6.94 -13.87
N ALA A 168 27.23 -7.59 -14.76
CA ALA A 168 27.41 -7.41 -16.19
C ALA A 168 26.78 -6.09 -16.66
N SER A 169 27.48 -5.35 -17.52
CA SER A 169 26.98 -4.14 -18.19
C SER A 169 25.76 -4.39 -19.11
N SER A 170 25.36 -5.63 -19.28
CA SER A 170 24.08 -6.09 -19.83
C SER A 170 23.60 -7.23 -18.94
N LEU A 171 22.62 -6.98 -18.10
CA LEU A 171 21.90 -7.99 -17.34
C LEU A 171 21.42 -9.08 -18.30
N SER A 172 21.99 -10.28 -18.22
CA SER A 172 21.68 -11.38 -19.11
C SER A 172 21.32 -12.62 -18.32
N SER A 173 20.51 -13.48 -18.93
CA SER A 173 20.12 -14.76 -18.33
C SER A 173 19.33 -14.62 -17.03
N SER A 174 18.35 -13.71 -17.02
CA SER A 174 17.40 -13.60 -15.89
C SER A 174 16.47 -14.81 -15.84
N MET A 175 16.16 -15.21 -14.63
CA MET A 175 15.18 -16.26 -14.35
C MET A 175 13.76 -15.73 -14.56
N ASP A 176 12.86 -16.57 -15.07
CA ASP A 176 11.43 -16.35 -15.05
C ASP A 176 10.75 -17.47 -14.25
N GLY A 177 10.10 -17.11 -13.13
CA GLY A 177 9.49 -18.08 -12.24
C GLY A 177 9.51 -17.66 -10.77
N TYR A 178 9.58 -18.66 -9.89
CA TYR A 178 9.53 -18.44 -8.43
C TYR A 178 10.62 -19.22 -7.73
N LEU A 179 11.18 -18.65 -6.66
CA LEU A 179 12.09 -19.34 -5.73
C LEU A 179 11.49 -19.34 -4.34
N GLY A 180 11.63 -20.46 -3.63
CA GLY A 180 11.30 -20.60 -2.21
C GLY A 180 12.41 -21.35 -1.46
N GLU A 181 12.56 -21.13 -0.17
CA GLU A 181 13.50 -21.85 0.70
C GLU A 181 14.92 -21.91 0.14
N VAL A 182 15.54 -20.78 -0.12
CA VAL A 182 16.91 -20.75 -0.60
C VAL A 182 17.87 -20.89 0.56
N ASN A 183 18.68 -21.96 0.52
CA ASN A 183 19.73 -22.23 1.51
C ASN A 183 21.09 -22.27 0.81
N PHE A 184 22.06 -21.54 1.34
CA PHE A 184 23.45 -21.64 0.96
C PHE A 184 24.29 -22.07 2.17
N ILE A 185 25.03 -23.16 2.05
CA ILE A 185 25.84 -23.71 3.14
C ILE A 185 27.32 -23.62 2.76
N ASP A 186 28.06 -22.83 3.54
CA ASP A 186 29.52 -22.70 3.39
C ASP A 186 30.25 -23.81 4.14
N GLY A 187 31.21 -24.45 3.48
CA GLY A 187 32.12 -25.43 4.06
C GLY A 187 31.59 -26.87 4.13
N SER A 188 30.36 -27.14 3.62
CA SER A 188 29.80 -28.51 3.66
C SER A 188 29.05 -28.87 2.38
N ALA A 189 29.28 -30.08 1.86
CA ALA A 189 28.47 -30.71 0.82
C ALA A 189 27.38 -31.55 1.48
N LYS A 190 26.13 -31.08 1.47
CA LYS A 190 24.97 -31.67 2.15
C LYS A 190 24.21 -32.66 1.28
N ALA A 191 23.38 -33.49 1.93
CA ALA A 191 22.48 -34.43 1.26
C ALA A 191 21.08 -33.85 1.11
N PRO A 192 20.25 -34.33 0.17
CA PRO A 192 18.86 -33.87 0.04
C PRO A 192 18.01 -33.97 1.31
N ALA A 193 18.24 -35.03 2.11
CA ALA A 193 17.54 -35.27 3.38
C ALA A 193 17.77 -34.20 4.46
N ASP A 194 18.74 -33.29 4.23
CA ASP A 194 18.94 -32.12 5.09
C ASP A 194 17.88 -31.04 4.83
N PHE A 195 17.25 -30.98 3.62
CA PHE A 195 16.36 -29.92 3.16
C PHE A 195 14.97 -30.42 2.72
N GLY A 196 14.77 -31.72 2.68
CA GLY A 196 13.51 -32.33 2.29
C GLY A 196 13.42 -33.77 2.77
N GLU A 197 12.22 -34.31 2.68
CA GLU A 197 11.91 -35.68 3.05
C GLU A 197 10.82 -36.27 2.16
N THR A 198 10.69 -37.60 2.15
CA THR A 198 9.61 -38.28 1.45
C THR A 198 8.37 -38.28 2.31
N GLY A 199 7.26 -37.72 1.79
CA GLY A 199 5.97 -37.74 2.47
C GLY A 199 5.27 -39.11 2.42
N ASP A 200 4.12 -39.21 3.06
CA ASP A 200 3.36 -40.46 3.25
C ASP A 200 2.86 -41.08 1.93
N TYR A 201 2.76 -40.27 0.87
CA TYR A 201 2.32 -40.72 -0.46
C TYR A 201 3.49 -40.85 -1.46
N GLY A 202 4.73 -40.76 -0.98
CA GLY A 202 5.92 -40.87 -1.80
C GLY A 202 6.34 -39.58 -2.50
N GLU A 203 5.65 -38.47 -2.26
CA GLU A 203 6.02 -37.14 -2.72
C GLU A 203 7.23 -36.62 -1.98
N TRP A 204 8.05 -35.80 -2.66
CA TRP A 204 9.14 -35.07 -2.04
C TRP A 204 8.63 -33.74 -1.45
N LYS A 205 8.73 -33.56 -0.13
CA LYS A 205 8.25 -32.37 0.59
C LYS A 205 9.40 -31.63 1.27
N PRO A 206 9.23 -30.31 1.53
CA PRO A 206 10.25 -29.49 2.18
C PRO A 206 10.46 -29.90 3.64
N LYS A 207 11.67 -29.63 4.14
CA LYS A 207 12.06 -29.79 5.53
C LYS A 207 12.99 -28.66 5.93
N ALA A 208 12.79 -28.09 7.13
CA ALA A 208 13.65 -27.05 7.66
C ALA A 208 15.08 -27.57 7.85
N TYR A 209 16.05 -26.80 7.34
CA TYR A 209 17.46 -27.10 7.61
C TYR A 209 17.81 -26.72 9.06
N SER A 210 18.37 -27.67 9.80
CA SER A 210 18.72 -27.49 11.22
C SER A 210 20.23 -27.42 11.50
N GLY A 211 21.06 -27.43 10.44
CA GLY A 211 22.52 -27.36 10.57
C GLY A 211 23.07 -25.95 10.61
N THR A 212 24.39 -25.83 10.66
CA THR A 212 25.08 -24.54 10.59
C THR A 212 25.29 -24.11 9.14
N TYR A 213 25.13 -22.79 8.88
CA TYR A 213 25.27 -22.24 7.55
C TYR A 213 26.74 -21.95 7.15
N GLY A 214 27.67 -21.81 8.12
CA GLY A 214 29.05 -21.41 7.88
C GLY A 214 29.22 -19.88 7.79
N THR A 215 30.43 -19.42 7.41
CA THR A 215 30.78 -17.99 7.43
C THR A 215 29.99 -17.16 6.45
N ASN A 216 29.86 -17.63 5.21
CA ASN A 216 29.13 -16.94 4.14
C ASN A 216 27.77 -17.61 3.85
N GLY A 217 27.39 -18.63 4.62
CA GLY A 217 26.12 -19.32 4.43
C GLY A 217 24.93 -18.48 4.86
N PHE A 218 23.81 -18.67 4.18
CA PHE A 218 22.58 -17.91 4.41
C PHE A 218 21.32 -18.73 4.16
N TYR A 219 20.21 -18.25 4.66
CA TYR A 219 18.88 -18.76 4.43
C TYR A 219 17.93 -17.64 4.01
N LEU A 220 17.23 -17.85 2.89
CA LEU A 220 16.19 -16.94 2.40
C LEU A 220 14.86 -17.69 2.35
N PRO A 221 14.05 -17.61 3.38
CA PRO A 221 12.72 -18.23 3.42
C PRO A 221 11.75 -17.54 2.47
N PHE A 222 12.02 -16.29 2.06
CA PHE A 222 11.09 -15.39 1.40
C PHE A 222 9.77 -15.27 2.15
N LYS A 223 9.81 -15.66 3.42
CA LYS A 223 8.71 -15.52 4.33
C LYS A 223 8.63 -14.04 4.68
N ASN A 224 7.58 -13.36 4.21
CA ASN A 224 7.18 -12.16 4.89
C ASN A 224 6.82 -12.58 6.30
N ASP A 225 7.67 -12.28 7.24
CA ASP A 225 7.22 -12.19 8.60
C ASP A 225 6.26 -11.01 8.64
N TYR A 226 4.95 -11.32 8.62
CA TYR A 226 3.90 -10.31 8.86
C TYR A 226 3.87 -9.86 10.34
N THR A 227 4.88 -10.17 11.13
CA THR A 227 5.17 -9.38 12.30
C THR A 227 5.52 -8.00 11.78
N VAL A 228 4.53 -7.14 11.88
CA VAL A 228 4.58 -5.76 11.44
C VAL A 228 5.86 -5.14 11.99
N GLU A 229 6.83 -4.87 11.12
CA GLU A 229 8.01 -4.13 11.50
C GLU A 229 7.67 -2.64 11.45
N GLY A 230 7.91 -1.95 12.55
CA GLY A 230 7.49 -0.55 12.65
C GLY A 230 8.32 0.41 11.80
N PHE A 231 9.56 0.03 11.43
CA PHE A 231 10.49 0.87 10.68
C PHE A 231 11.39 0.06 9.76
N SER A 232 11.71 0.61 8.59
CA SER A 232 12.69 0.04 7.67
C SER A 232 13.42 1.08 6.82
N THR A 233 14.65 0.76 6.42
CA THR A 233 15.43 1.55 5.45
C THR A 233 15.64 0.74 4.18
N VAL A 234 15.31 1.31 3.03
CA VAL A 234 15.52 0.69 1.71
C VAL A 234 16.37 1.62 0.84
N THR A 235 17.35 1.06 0.14
CA THR A 235 18.09 1.78 -0.90
C THR A 235 17.73 1.22 -2.28
N TYR A 236 17.63 2.10 -3.27
CA TYR A 236 17.28 1.70 -4.62
C TYR A 236 17.96 2.60 -5.66
N LYS A 237 17.96 2.13 -6.90
CA LYS A 237 18.46 2.89 -8.05
C LYS A 237 17.30 3.33 -8.92
N GLY A 238 17.22 4.60 -9.25
CA GLY A 238 16.20 5.14 -10.13
C GLY A 238 16.32 4.62 -11.56
N ASN A 239 15.19 4.59 -12.29
CA ASN A 239 15.13 4.10 -13.67
C ASN A 239 14.34 5.02 -14.61
N SER A 240 13.79 6.14 -14.12
CA SER A 240 12.95 7.11 -14.84
C SER A 240 11.69 6.50 -15.50
N VAL A 241 11.27 5.29 -15.10
CA VAL A 241 10.09 4.61 -15.63
C VAL A 241 8.94 4.73 -14.63
N ALA A 242 7.74 5.05 -15.12
CA ALA A 242 6.54 5.06 -14.29
C ALA A 242 6.23 3.64 -13.74
N ASP A 243 5.56 3.61 -12.59
CA ASP A 243 5.25 2.37 -11.87
C ASP A 243 6.49 1.57 -11.42
N HIS A 244 7.63 2.26 -11.22
CA HIS A 244 8.81 1.66 -10.63
C HIS A 244 8.51 1.18 -9.20
N TYR A 245 8.41 -0.13 -9.01
CA TYR A 245 8.14 -0.75 -7.71
C TYR A 245 9.42 -0.83 -6.88
N ILE A 246 9.37 -0.29 -5.67
CA ILE A 246 10.41 -0.39 -4.65
C ILE A 246 9.85 -1.27 -3.53
N GLY A 247 10.37 -2.49 -3.44
CA GLY A 247 9.97 -3.48 -2.44
C GLY A 247 10.96 -3.61 -1.30
N GLY A 248 10.69 -4.54 -0.39
CA GLY A 248 11.58 -4.89 0.70
C GLY A 248 11.45 -4.01 1.94
N THR A 249 10.33 -3.32 2.09
CA THR A 249 10.05 -2.57 3.33
C THR A 249 9.66 -3.49 4.49
N GLY A 250 9.18 -4.72 4.20
CA GLY A 250 8.69 -5.68 5.19
C GLY A 250 7.25 -5.43 5.65
N PHE A 251 6.64 -4.33 5.21
CA PHE A 251 5.27 -3.91 5.54
C PHE A 251 4.76 -2.91 4.51
N LYS A 252 3.46 -2.57 4.54
CA LYS A 252 2.90 -1.46 3.78
C LYS A 252 3.28 -0.15 4.48
N PRO A 253 4.19 0.68 3.90
CA PRO A 253 4.55 1.93 4.54
C PRO A 253 3.37 2.90 4.56
N ASN A 254 3.22 3.63 5.66
CA ASN A 254 2.24 4.71 5.80
C ASN A 254 2.91 6.08 5.82
N LEU A 255 4.19 6.14 6.18
CA LEU A 255 5.05 7.30 6.01
C LEU A 255 6.32 6.82 5.32
N THR A 256 6.69 7.47 4.22
CA THR A 256 7.93 7.24 3.46
C THR A 256 8.65 8.57 3.28
N TRP A 257 9.89 8.61 3.72
CA TRP A 257 10.78 9.75 3.59
C TRP A 257 11.89 9.41 2.60
N LEU A 258 11.92 10.06 1.43
CA LEU A 258 12.81 9.76 0.32
C LEU A 258 13.89 10.83 0.14
N LYS A 259 15.11 10.41 -0.21
CA LYS A 259 16.21 11.31 -0.57
C LYS A 259 17.15 10.67 -1.58
N HIS A 260 17.58 11.43 -2.57
CA HIS A 260 18.71 11.04 -3.43
C HIS A 260 20.03 11.05 -2.63
N ARG A 261 20.94 10.15 -2.99
CA ARG A 261 22.24 10.00 -2.34
C ARG A 261 23.39 10.68 -3.11
N ASN A 262 23.33 10.65 -4.45
CA ASN A 262 24.41 11.05 -5.34
C ASN A 262 23.96 11.81 -6.59
N HIS A 263 22.81 12.46 -6.57
CA HIS A 263 22.33 13.22 -7.72
C HIS A 263 23.18 14.48 -7.92
N GLY A 264 23.49 14.81 -9.20
CA GLY A 264 24.27 16.00 -9.56
C GLY A 264 23.53 17.32 -9.37
N THR A 265 22.19 17.29 -9.40
CA THR A 265 21.31 18.41 -9.08
C THR A 265 20.82 18.29 -7.64
N ALA A 266 20.73 19.40 -6.93
CA ALA A 266 20.19 19.44 -5.59
C ALA A 266 18.65 19.28 -5.64
N HIS A 267 18.13 18.18 -5.08
CA HIS A 267 16.71 17.95 -4.89
C HIS A 267 16.35 17.94 -3.42
N GLN A 268 15.11 18.27 -3.11
CA GLN A 268 14.60 18.30 -1.75
C GLN A 268 14.42 16.88 -1.18
N HIS A 269 14.31 16.78 0.12
CA HIS A 269 13.74 15.60 0.76
C HIS A 269 12.24 15.53 0.46
N ASN A 270 11.71 14.36 0.20
CA ASN A 270 10.29 14.15 -0.12
C ASN A 270 9.64 13.24 0.91
N LEU A 271 8.62 13.73 1.61
CA LEU A 271 7.83 12.98 2.57
C LEU A 271 6.44 12.71 1.99
N PHE A 272 6.05 11.44 1.98
CA PHE A 272 4.75 10.95 1.55
C PHE A 272 4.11 10.19 2.71
N ASP A 273 2.80 10.38 2.93
CA ASP A 273 2.06 9.58 3.89
C ASP A 273 0.67 9.19 3.39
N SER A 274 0.14 8.09 3.95
CA SER A 274 -1.14 7.52 3.54
C SER A 274 -2.34 8.39 3.92
N VAL A 275 -2.24 9.25 4.94
CA VAL A 275 -3.34 10.12 5.40
C VAL A 275 -3.55 11.30 4.45
N ARG A 276 -2.46 11.88 3.92
CA ARG A 276 -2.53 12.91 2.88
C ARG A 276 -2.83 12.32 1.51
N GLY A 277 -2.45 11.06 1.30
CA GLY A 277 -2.62 10.32 0.05
C GLY A 277 -1.39 10.37 -0.87
N THR A 278 -1.45 9.57 -1.94
CA THR A 278 -0.41 9.50 -2.97
C THR A 278 -0.29 10.80 -3.75
N HIS A 279 0.84 10.98 -4.44
CA HIS A 279 1.16 12.18 -5.23
C HIS A 279 1.29 13.49 -4.42
N LYS A 280 1.11 13.46 -3.10
CA LYS A 280 1.23 14.62 -2.22
C LYS A 280 2.54 14.60 -1.47
N THR A 281 3.43 15.54 -1.78
CA THR A 281 4.73 15.67 -1.14
C THR A 281 4.83 16.92 -0.28
N ILE A 282 5.59 16.82 0.80
CA ILE A 282 6.10 17.93 1.59
C ILE A 282 7.60 17.70 1.81
N HIS A 283 8.34 18.79 2.00
CA HIS A 283 9.80 18.76 2.03
C HIS A 283 10.33 19.10 3.42
N SER A 284 11.16 18.22 4.02
CA SER A 284 11.69 18.45 5.37
C SER A 284 12.67 19.62 5.44
N ASN A 285 13.29 19.95 4.33
CA ASN A 285 14.31 21.00 4.20
C ASN A 285 13.74 22.30 3.61
N SER A 286 12.44 22.49 3.62
CA SER A 286 11.79 23.67 3.02
C SER A 286 10.53 24.09 3.78
N THR A 287 10.26 25.38 3.78
CA THR A 287 9.00 25.96 4.26
C THR A 287 7.84 25.78 3.29
N GLU A 288 8.04 25.30 2.07
CA GLU A 288 7.01 25.16 1.05
C GLU A 288 5.78 24.38 1.53
N ALA A 289 4.62 24.77 1.01
CA ALA A 289 3.36 24.08 1.26
C ALA A 289 3.33 22.69 0.59
N GLU A 290 2.34 21.86 0.91
CA GLU A 290 2.09 20.57 0.24
C GLU A 290 1.92 20.76 -1.26
N GLU A 291 2.63 19.99 -2.05
CA GLU A 291 2.49 19.91 -3.50
C GLU A 291 1.79 18.62 -3.92
N THR A 292 1.01 18.71 -4.98
CA THR A 292 0.38 17.54 -5.62
C THR A 292 0.95 17.36 -7.02
N LEU A 293 1.79 16.34 -7.20
CA LEU A 293 2.55 16.08 -8.42
C LEU A 293 2.31 14.64 -8.89
N SER A 294 1.79 14.47 -10.10
CA SER A 294 1.36 13.17 -10.65
C SER A 294 2.50 12.21 -10.97
N ASP A 295 3.73 12.69 -11.04
CA ASP A 295 4.95 11.94 -11.37
C ASP A 295 5.74 11.48 -10.14
N MET A 296 5.20 11.69 -8.93
CA MET A 296 5.79 11.31 -7.64
C MET A 296 5.39 9.88 -7.21
N LEU A 297 5.35 9.61 -5.89
CA LEU A 297 4.91 8.33 -5.33
C LEU A 297 3.45 8.07 -5.69
N SER A 298 3.20 6.98 -6.45
CA SER A 298 1.90 6.68 -7.04
C SER A 298 1.06 5.69 -6.23
N SER A 299 1.67 4.81 -5.42
CA SER A 299 0.92 3.93 -4.52
C SER A 299 1.78 3.36 -3.39
N PHE A 300 1.17 3.10 -2.23
CA PHE A 300 1.71 2.28 -1.16
C PHE A 300 1.31 0.82 -1.39
N LYS A 301 2.27 -0.11 -1.28
CA LYS A 301 2.10 -1.54 -1.54
C LYS A 301 2.33 -2.36 -0.26
N PRO A 302 1.86 -3.61 -0.18
CA PRO A 302 2.02 -4.46 1.03
C PRO A 302 3.47 -4.61 1.52
N ASP A 303 4.45 -4.49 0.62
CA ASP A 303 5.89 -4.59 0.92
C ASP A 303 6.65 -3.47 0.21
N GLY A 304 6.16 -2.22 0.25
CA GLY A 304 6.83 -1.11 -0.41
C GLY A 304 5.92 -0.06 -1.02
N PHE A 305 6.38 0.50 -2.13
CA PHE A 305 5.66 1.58 -2.82
C PHE A 305 6.03 1.61 -4.32
N THR A 306 5.24 2.32 -5.12
CA THR A 306 5.55 2.59 -6.54
C THR A 306 5.82 4.06 -6.78
N LEU A 307 6.75 4.33 -7.69
CA LEU A 307 7.20 5.67 -8.06
C LEU A 307 6.76 6.03 -9.47
N GLY A 308 6.51 7.31 -9.68
CA GLY A 308 6.39 7.92 -11.00
C GLY A 308 7.76 8.20 -11.63
N THR A 309 7.78 9.16 -12.54
CA THR A 309 8.96 9.47 -13.39
C THR A 309 9.82 10.63 -12.87
N SER A 310 9.43 11.28 -11.77
CA SER A 310 10.13 12.46 -11.25
C SER A 310 11.59 12.16 -10.92
N ASP A 311 12.49 13.02 -11.39
CA ASP A 311 13.93 12.96 -11.14
C ASP A 311 14.30 13.15 -9.65
N ALA A 312 13.45 13.83 -8.89
CA ALA A 312 13.63 13.99 -7.44
C ALA A 312 13.64 12.65 -6.69
N ILE A 313 12.95 11.62 -7.21
CA ILE A 313 12.78 10.32 -6.54
C ILE A 313 13.09 9.10 -7.42
N ASN A 314 13.25 9.24 -8.75
CA ASN A 314 13.38 8.10 -9.67
C ASN A 314 14.27 8.37 -10.89
N ASP A 315 15.24 9.30 -10.85
CA ASP A 315 16.12 9.56 -12.00
C ASP A 315 17.01 8.36 -12.31
N SER A 316 17.15 8.07 -13.63
CA SER A 316 17.87 6.89 -14.11
C SER A 316 19.33 6.88 -13.69
N GLY A 317 19.74 5.82 -13.01
CA GLY A 317 21.13 5.65 -12.57
C GLY A 317 21.48 6.32 -11.24
N VAL A 318 20.59 7.15 -10.68
CA VAL A 318 20.77 7.80 -9.37
C VAL A 318 20.43 6.85 -8.23
N ASN A 319 21.22 6.89 -7.16
CA ASN A 319 20.95 6.10 -5.96
C ASN A 319 20.10 6.91 -4.97
N TYR A 320 19.11 6.26 -4.38
CA TYR A 320 18.19 6.81 -3.41
C TYR A 320 18.19 6.01 -2.11
N VAL A 321 17.67 6.62 -1.06
CA VAL A 321 17.34 5.97 0.21
C VAL A 321 15.90 6.35 0.57
N SER A 322 15.16 5.40 1.12
CA SER A 322 13.86 5.62 1.75
C SER A 322 13.90 5.14 3.19
N TRP A 323 13.36 5.94 4.09
CA TRP A 323 13.05 5.56 5.46
C TRP A 323 11.55 5.43 5.57
N ASN A 324 11.08 4.31 6.09
CA ASN A 324 9.68 3.90 6.02
C ASN A 324 9.16 3.56 7.41
N TRP A 325 7.95 4.00 7.72
CA TRP A 325 7.26 3.71 8.99
C TRP A 325 5.90 3.10 8.73
N ASP A 326 5.57 2.08 9.52
CA ASP A 326 4.23 1.52 9.64
C ASP A 326 3.44 2.28 10.73
N MET A 327 2.52 3.12 10.31
CA MET A 327 1.66 3.91 11.21
C MET A 327 0.33 3.22 11.52
N GLY A 328 0.23 1.91 11.28
CA GLY A 328 -0.94 1.08 11.55
C GLY A 328 -1.63 0.52 10.30
N ALA A 329 -2.33 -0.58 10.47
CA ALA A 329 -3.03 -1.27 9.40
C ALA A 329 -4.19 -0.42 8.83
N ASP A 330 -4.47 -0.59 7.53
CA ASP A 330 -5.72 -0.12 6.95
C ASP A 330 -6.84 -1.08 7.37
N THR A 331 -8.04 -0.56 7.63
CA THR A 331 -9.21 -1.39 7.85
C THR A 331 -9.73 -1.87 6.50
N PRO A 332 -9.69 -3.16 6.17
CA PRO A 332 -10.27 -3.67 4.93
C PRO A 332 -11.78 -3.37 4.93
N THR A 333 -12.28 -2.79 3.85
CA THR A 333 -13.71 -2.52 3.67
C THR A 333 -14.16 -2.94 2.28
N GLY A 334 -15.43 -3.23 2.12
CA GLY A 334 -16.04 -3.50 0.82
C GLY A 334 -16.43 -2.23 0.05
N PHE A 335 -16.16 -1.04 0.62
CA PHE A 335 -16.36 0.28 0.03
C PHE A 335 -15.11 1.15 0.17
N GLY A 336 -14.75 1.86 -0.89
CA GLY A 336 -13.64 2.82 -0.92
C GLY A 336 -14.02 4.10 -1.67
N CYS A 337 -13.33 5.18 -1.35
CA CYS A 337 -13.51 6.48 -2.00
C CYS A 337 -12.15 7.14 -2.19
N THR A 338 -11.89 7.67 -3.38
CA THR A 338 -10.64 8.38 -3.67
C THR A 338 -10.93 9.63 -4.50
N VAL A 339 -10.06 10.64 -4.32
CA VAL A 339 -10.08 11.86 -5.13
C VAL A 339 -8.80 11.88 -5.97
N TYR A 340 -8.93 12.21 -7.25
CA TYR A 340 -7.79 12.29 -8.14
C TYR A 340 -7.88 13.50 -9.08
N LYS A 341 -6.73 13.93 -9.57
CA LYS A 341 -6.63 14.94 -10.65
C LYS A 341 -6.39 14.23 -11.96
N GLY A 342 -7.14 14.64 -12.99
CA GLY A 342 -6.96 14.10 -14.33
C GLY A 342 -5.61 14.49 -14.93
N ASN A 343 -5.09 13.63 -15.83
CA ASN A 343 -3.84 13.84 -16.56
C ASN A 343 -3.99 13.75 -18.09
N ALA A 344 -5.22 13.58 -18.59
CA ALA A 344 -5.57 13.43 -20.01
C ALA A 344 -4.86 12.26 -20.72
N GLY A 345 -4.40 11.26 -19.99
CA GLY A 345 -3.71 10.08 -20.50
C GLY A 345 -4.01 8.83 -19.66
N GLN A 346 -3.07 7.91 -19.64
CA GLN A 346 -3.20 6.75 -18.75
C GLN A 346 -2.98 7.19 -17.30
N LEU A 347 -3.92 6.83 -16.44
CA LEU A 347 -3.90 7.14 -15.01
C LEU A 347 -4.31 5.91 -14.20
N ASN A 348 -3.47 5.52 -13.24
CA ASN A 348 -3.81 4.54 -12.23
C ASN A 348 -4.41 5.26 -11.02
N VAL A 349 -5.67 4.98 -10.72
CA VAL A 349 -6.38 5.48 -9.54
C VAL A 349 -6.36 4.37 -8.49
N SER A 350 -5.80 4.62 -7.32
CA SER A 350 -5.57 3.64 -6.26
C SER A 350 -6.00 4.15 -4.88
N GLY A 351 -5.86 3.32 -3.85
CA GLY A 351 -6.17 3.68 -2.46
C GLY A 351 -7.47 3.08 -1.95
N TYR A 352 -7.99 2.03 -2.59
CA TYR A 352 -9.19 1.32 -2.15
C TYR A 352 -8.88 0.23 -1.11
N GLY A 353 -7.66 -0.33 -1.12
CA GLY A 353 -7.29 -1.50 -0.32
C GLY A 353 -7.85 -2.82 -0.85
N PHE A 354 -8.63 -2.78 -1.94
CA PHE A 354 -9.23 -3.94 -2.62
C PHE A 354 -9.41 -3.64 -4.12
N GLN A 355 -9.71 -4.68 -4.92
CA GLN A 355 -10.12 -4.48 -6.31
C GLN A 355 -11.59 -4.05 -6.35
N PRO A 356 -11.92 -2.80 -6.75
CA PRO A 356 -13.32 -2.44 -6.95
C PRO A 356 -13.88 -3.16 -8.17
N ASP A 357 -15.12 -3.61 -8.09
CA ASP A 357 -15.87 -4.24 -9.17
C ASP A 357 -16.97 -3.35 -9.72
N LEU A 358 -17.41 -2.39 -8.93
CA LEU A 358 -18.27 -1.29 -9.34
C LEU A 358 -17.54 0.01 -9.00
N VAL A 359 -17.40 0.89 -9.98
CA VAL A 359 -16.77 2.21 -9.83
C VAL A 359 -17.74 3.28 -10.32
N TRP A 360 -17.98 4.28 -9.48
CA TRP A 360 -18.77 5.45 -9.81
C TRP A 360 -17.89 6.70 -9.75
N ILE A 361 -17.63 7.32 -10.90
CA ILE A 361 -16.81 8.54 -11.02
C ILE A 361 -17.72 9.74 -11.18
N LYS A 362 -17.38 10.85 -10.53
CA LYS A 362 -18.03 12.14 -10.72
C LYS A 362 -17.00 13.26 -10.75
N PRO A 363 -17.01 14.12 -11.79
CA PRO A 363 -16.22 15.35 -11.79
C PRO A 363 -16.65 16.28 -10.65
N GLN A 364 -15.67 16.90 -9.97
CA GLN A 364 -15.89 17.88 -8.90
C GLN A 364 -15.86 19.33 -9.42
N SER A 365 -14.90 19.60 -10.31
CA SER A 365 -14.55 20.95 -10.78
C SER A 365 -15.14 21.33 -12.14
N THR A 366 -15.92 20.46 -12.76
CA THR A 366 -16.60 20.72 -14.05
C THR A 366 -18.01 20.15 -14.08
N GLY A 367 -18.89 20.79 -14.86
CA GLY A 367 -20.29 20.40 -15.05
C GLY A 367 -20.47 19.24 -16.04
N ASP A 368 -19.77 18.13 -15.82
CA ASP A 368 -19.86 16.96 -16.69
C ASP A 368 -20.63 15.80 -16.02
N HIS A 369 -21.01 14.80 -16.85
CA HIS A 369 -21.79 13.66 -16.40
C HIS A 369 -20.98 12.73 -15.49
N GLY A 370 -21.62 12.16 -14.47
CA GLY A 370 -21.08 11.04 -13.71
C GLY A 370 -20.95 9.78 -14.60
N ARG A 371 -20.03 8.90 -14.25
CA ARG A 371 -19.77 7.64 -14.98
C ARG A 371 -19.80 6.45 -14.03
N LEU A 372 -20.44 5.37 -14.45
CA LEU A 372 -20.60 4.15 -13.67
C LEU A 372 -20.21 2.94 -14.51
N MET A 373 -19.27 2.17 -13.99
CA MET A 373 -18.71 0.99 -14.65
C MET A 373 -18.65 -0.18 -13.69
N ASP A 374 -18.72 -1.39 -14.24
CA ASP A 374 -18.59 -2.60 -13.45
C ASP A 374 -17.83 -3.72 -14.18
N SER A 375 -17.37 -4.69 -13.39
CA SER A 375 -16.55 -5.79 -13.87
C SER A 375 -17.30 -6.83 -14.72
N ILE A 376 -18.64 -6.86 -14.71
CA ILE A 376 -19.44 -7.72 -15.60
C ILE A 376 -19.54 -7.13 -17.00
N ARG A 377 -19.67 -5.82 -17.10
CA ARG A 377 -19.77 -5.10 -18.40
C ARG A 377 -18.40 -4.77 -18.99
N GLY A 378 -17.36 -4.78 -18.16
CA GLY A 378 -15.99 -4.47 -18.58
C GLY A 378 -15.81 -2.98 -18.92
N SER A 379 -15.56 -2.65 -20.19
CA SER A 379 -15.33 -1.27 -20.65
C SER A 379 -16.63 -0.46 -20.85
N GLY A 380 -17.79 -1.05 -20.68
CA GLY A 380 -19.08 -0.37 -20.82
C GLY A 380 -19.32 0.67 -19.73
N SER A 381 -19.76 1.87 -20.12
CA SER A 381 -20.06 3.00 -19.24
C SER A 381 -21.52 3.39 -19.24
N LEU A 382 -22.05 3.74 -18.08
CA LEU A 382 -23.39 4.33 -17.92
C LEU A 382 -23.29 5.69 -17.25
N SER A 383 -24.19 6.59 -17.59
CA SER A 383 -24.33 7.89 -16.92
C SER A 383 -25.52 7.88 -15.95
N PRO A 384 -25.31 8.03 -14.63
CA PRO A 384 -26.39 7.98 -13.64
C PRO A 384 -27.45 9.07 -13.78
N ASN A 385 -27.11 10.19 -14.39
CA ASN A 385 -28.03 11.33 -14.62
C ASN A 385 -28.70 11.32 -16.00
N GLN A 386 -28.57 10.26 -16.80
CA GLN A 386 -29.11 10.21 -18.16
C GLN A 386 -29.93 8.95 -18.43
N THR A 387 -30.77 9.02 -19.46
CA THR A 387 -31.48 7.86 -20.01
C THR A 387 -30.64 7.09 -21.03
N SER A 388 -29.50 7.59 -21.45
CA SER A 388 -28.65 6.99 -22.50
C SER A 388 -28.41 5.50 -22.31
N ALA A 389 -28.33 4.77 -23.43
CA ALA A 389 -27.85 3.40 -23.47
C ALA A 389 -26.41 3.28 -22.96
N GLU A 390 -25.95 2.05 -22.78
CA GLU A 390 -24.56 1.76 -22.48
C GLU A 390 -23.64 2.34 -23.58
N GLU A 391 -22.65 3.11 -23.15
CA GLU A 391 -21.60 3.60 -24.04
C GLU A 391 -20.47 2.57 -24.10
N THR A 392 -20.33 1.92 -25.27
CA THR A 392 -19.27 0.96 -25.57
C THR A 392 -18.31 1.57 -26.60
N SER A 393 -17.60 2.61 -26.20
CA SER A 393 -16.64 3.29 -27.08
C SER A 393 -15.41 2.44 -27.35
N SER A 394 -14.85 2.55 -28.59
CA SER A 394 -13.53 1.99 -28.93
C SER A 394 -12.37 2.63 -28.13
N ASN A 395 -12.62 3.71 -27.41
CA ASN A 395 -11.67 4.42 -26.55
C ASN A 395 -11.74 3.88 -25.13
N ASN A 396 -11.57 2.62 -24.88
CA ASN A 396 -11.49 1.96 -23.58
C ASN A 396 -11.23 2.91 -22.41
N PHE A 397 -12.25 3.60 -21.91
CA PHE A 397 -12.11 4.62 -20.87
C PHE A 397 -11.53 4.03 -19.59
N LEU A 398 -12.13 2.96 -19.10
CA LEU A 398 -11.58 2.13 -18.01
C LEU A 398 -10.92 0.91 -18.66
N THR A 399 -9.61 0.80 -18.51
CA THR A 399 -8.83 -0.24 -19.18
C THR A 399 -8.61 -1.46 -18.29
N LYS A 400 -8.69 -1.29 -16.95
CA LYS A 400 -8.44 -2.37 -16.01
C LYS A 400 -8.98 -2.07 -14.61
N PHE A 401 -9.55 -3.07 -13.95
CA PHE A 401 -9.74 -3.11 -12.51
C PHE A 401 -8.45 -3.70 -11.88
N ASN A 402 -7.82 -2.95 -10.98
CA ASN A 402 -6.57 -3.32 -10.32
C ASN A 402 -6.82 -3.83 -8.89
N PRO A 403 -5.89 -4.56 -8.27
CA PRO A 403 -6.04 -5.07 -6.90
C PRO A 403 -6.27 -3.99 -5.84
N ASP A 404 -5.95 -2.71 -6.13
CA ASP A 404 -6.09 -1.56 -5.24
C ASP A 404 -6.75 -0.37 -5.94
N GLY A 405 -7.60 -0.62 -6.96
CA GLY A 405 -8.22 0.47 -7.72
C GLY A 405 -8.49 0.14 -9.17
N PHE A 406 -8.24 1.11 -10.08
CA PHE A 406 -8.51 0.93 -11.50
C PHE A 406 -7.59 1.80 -12.38
N THR A 407 -7.50 1.46 -13.66
CA THR A 407 -6.77 2.23 -14.66
C THR A 407 -7.74 2.83 -15.67
N ILE A 408 -7.61 4.13 -15.92
CA ILE A 408 -8.29 4.86 -17.00
C ILE A 408 -7.27 5.36 -18.02
N ASN A 409 -7.70 5.48 -19.29
CA ASN A 409 -6.84 5.98 -20.37
C ASN A 409 -7.67 6.81 -21.34
N THR A 410 -7.91 8.08 -21.00
CA THR A 410 -8.71 9.00 -21.79
C THR A 410 -8.42 10.45 -21.39
N ALA A 411 -8.73 11.39 -22.28
CA ALA A 411 -8.71 12.83 -22.01
C ALA A 411 -10.13 13.41 -21.84
N ASP A 412 -11.17 12.57 -21.82
CA ASP A 412 -12.58 12.98 -21.70
C ASP A 412 -12.86 13.69 -20.37
N GLY A 413 -13.66 14.76 -20.42
CA GLY A 413 -13.97 15.63 -19.28
C GLY A 413 -14.71 14.93 -18.14
N GLY A 414 -15.52 13.92 -18.43
CA GLY A 414 -16.23 13.11 -17.41
C GLY A 414 -15.32 12.15 -16.65
N TRP A 415 -14.07 11.95 -17.08
CA TRP A 415 -13.19 10.90 -16.59
C TRP A 415 -11.82 11.38 -16.13
N ASN A 416 -11.07 12.12 -17.00
CA ASN A 416 -9.64 12.30 -16.81
C ASN A 416 -9.04 13.51 -17.53
N SER A 417 -9.78 14.59 -17.73
CA SER A 417 -9.21 15.85 -18.26
C SER A 417 -8.15 16.41 -17.31
N ALA A 418 -7.01 16.82 -17.84
CA ALA A 418 -5.84 17.29 -17.06
C ALA A 418 -6.11 18.52 -16.17
N SER A 419 -7.17 19.30 -16.46
CA SER A 419 -7.54 20.50 -15.69
C SER A 419 -8.52 20.25 -14.56
N HIS A 420 -9.06 19.02 -14.42
CA HIS A 420 -10.17 18.73 -13.53
C HIS A 420 -9.83 17.78 -12.40
N THR A 421 -10.60 17.89 -11.32
CA THR A 421 -10.57 16.97 -10.18
C THR A 421 -11.82 16.10 -10.18
N TYR A 422 -11.67 14.88 -9.71
CA TYR A 422 -12.67 13.83 -9.71
C TYR A 422 -12.73 13.16 -8.36
N VAL A 423 -13.92 12.67 -8.00
CA VAL A 423 -14.09 11.68 -6.95
C VAL A 423 -14.54 10.36 -7.59
N ALA A 424 -14.04 9.26 -7.08
CA ALA A 424 -14.45 7.92 -7.46
C ALA A 424 -14.80 7.09 -6.21
N TRP A 425 -16.02 6.59 -6.19
CA TRP A 425 -16.51 5.64 -5.20
C TRP A 425 -16.41 4.23 -5.79
N GLY A 426 -15.95 3.26 -5.01
CA GLY A 426 -15.75 1.90 -5.45
C GLY A 426 -16.28 0.88 -4.46
N TRP A 427 -16.85 -0.23 -4.98
CA TRP A 427 -17.40 -1.34 -4.21
C TRP A 427 -16.77 -2.66 -4.63
N ASP A 428 -16.44 -3.49 -3.64
CA ASP A 428 -16.05 -4.89 -3.83
C ASP A 428 -17.30 -5.77 -3.98
N MET A 429 -17.62 -6.15 -5.22
CA MET A 429 -18.79 -6.99 -5.52
C MET A 429 -18.47 -8.50 -5.49
N GLY A 430 -17.33 -8.89 -4.93
CA GLY A 430 -16.95 -10.29 -4.74
C GLY A 430 -16.07 -10.90 -5.83
N GLY A 431 -15.66 -12.16 -5.63
CA GLY A 431 -14.56 -12.78 -6.34
C GLY A 431 -14.82 -13.16 -7.81
N THR A 432 -15.82 -13.95 -8.11
CA THR A 432 -16.03 -14.53 -9.45
C THR A 432 -17.43 -14.24 -10.01
N THR A 433 -17.48 -13.99 -11.31
CA THR A 433 -18.74 -13.88 -12.05
C THR A 433 -19.31 -15.27 -12.31
N ALA A 434 -20.60 -15.49 -12.03
CA ALA A 434 -21.27 -16.77 -12.19
C ALA A 434 -22.65 -16.60 -12.85
N THR A 435 -23.12 -17.66 -13.53
CA THR A 435 -24.49 -17.74 -14.00
C THR A 435 -25.40 -18.09 -12.82
N ASN A 436 -26.51 -17.36 -12.66
CA ASN A 436 -27.55 -17.61 -11.68
C ASN A 436 -28.86 -17.97 -12.35
N THR A 437 -29.36 -19.17 -12.07
CA THR A 437 -30.61 -19.72 -12.63
C THR A 437 -31.71 -19.86 -11.59
N SER A 438 -31.56 -19.21 -10.41
CA SER A 438 -32.57 -19.28 -9.34
C SER A 438 -33.90 -18.59 -9.72
N GLY A 439 -33.85 -17.56 -10.55
CA GLY A 439 -35.03 -16.86 -11.08
C GLY A 439 -35.58 -17.48 -12.36
N SER A 440 -36.77 -17.03 -12.79
CA SER A 440 -37.36 -17.43 -14.09
C SER A 440 -36.58 -16.82 -15.27
N ILE A 441 -35.81 -15.76 -15.04
CA ILE A 441 -34.87 -15.16 -15.98
C ILE A 441 -33.45 -15.46 -15.46
N SER A 442 -32.65 -16.13 -16.29
CA SER A 442 -31.25 -16.40 -15.97
C SER A 442 -30.45 -15.11 -15.97
N SER A 443 -29.56 -14.96 -15.01
CA SER A 443 -28.69 -13.79 -14.86
C SER A 443 -27.23 -14.16 -14.78
N THR A 444 -26.35 -13.20 -15.08
CA THR A 444 -24.93 -13.24 -14.78
C THR A 444 -24.69 -12.37 -13.54
N VAL A 445 -24.16 -12.95 -12.49
CA VAL A 445 -24.06 -12.31 -11.19
C VAL A 445 -22.62 -12.27 -10.72
N ARG A 446 -22.22 -11.13 -10.15
CA ARG A 446 -21.06 -10.99 -9.30
C ARG A 446 -21.53 -10.46 -7.95
N ALA A 447 -21.33 -11.22 -6.88
CA ALA A 447 -21.92 -10.93 -5.58
C ALA A 447 -20.91 -11.08 -4.45
N ASN A 448 -20.99 -10.17 -3.49
CA ASN A 448 -20.30 -10.24 -2.22
C ASN A 448 -21.32 -10.31 -1.07
N PRO A 449 -21.73 -11.51 -0.65
CA PRO A 449 -22.68 -11.66 0.45
C PRO A 449 -22.17 -11.14 1.79
N THR A 450 -20.84 -11.08 2.00
CA THR A 450 -20.23 -10.53 3.21
C THR A 450 -20.50 -9.04 3.34
N TYR A 451 -20.47 -8.32 2.22
CA TYR A 451 -20.73 -6.89 2.17
C TYR A 451 -22.14 -6.53 1.70
N GLY A 452 -22.99 -7.53 1.40
CA GLY A 452 -24.39 -7.33 1.04
C GLY A 452 -24.59 -6.58 -0.27
N GLN A 453 -23.75 -6.82 -1.28
CA GLN A 453 -23.75 -6.07 -2.53
C GLN A 453 -23.50 -6.97 -3.74
N SER A 454 -24.20 -6.71 -4.86
CA SER A 454 -24.04 -7.48 -6.10
C SER A 454 -24.33 -6.69 -7.36
N ILE A 455 -23.71 -7.14 -8.47
CA ILE A 455 -24.00 -6.75 -9.85
C ILE A 455 -24.73 -7.89 -10.51
N VAL A 456 -25.84 -7.58 -11.18
CA VAL A 456 -26.73 -8.58 -11.83
C VAL A 456 -27.02 -8.14 -13.26
N LYS A 457 -26.51 -8.88 -14.25
CA LYS A 457 -26.83 -8.66 -15.65
C LYS A 457 -27.81 -9.71 -16.13
N TYR A 458 -28.91 -9.31 -16.78
CA TYR A 458 -29.93 -10.24 -17.32
C TYR A 458 -30.45 -9.78 -18.67
N ASN A 459 -30.94 -10.76 -19.43
CA ASN A 459 -31.63 -10.52 -20.70
C ASN A 459 -33.09 -11.08 -20.59
N THR A 460 -34.04 -10.29 -20.97
CA THR A 460 -35.45 -10.59 -20.79
C THR A 460 -36.05 -11.59 -21.79
N GLY A 461 -35.31 -11.93 -22.87
CA GLY A 461 -35.82 -12.83 -23.93
C GLY A 461 -36.98 -12.29 -24.73
N GLY A 462 -37.49 -13.11 -25.63
CA GLY A 462 -38.56 -12.73 -26.55
C GLY A 462 -39.97 -12.78 -25.99
N SER A 463 -40.16 -13.28 -24.77
CA SER A 463 -41.46 -13.36 -24.08
C SER A 463 -41.23 -13.33 -22.57
N TYR A 464 -42.18 -12.74 -21.85
CA TYR A 464 -42.08 -12.70 -20.39
C TYR A 464 -42.57 -14.02 -19.78
N PRO A 465 -41.91 -14.54 -18.75
CA PRO A 465 -42.44 -15.55 -17.85
C PRO A 465 -43.71 -15.03 -17.18
N SER A 466 -44.60 -15.96 -16.72
CA SER A 466 -45.83 -15.58 -16.01
C SER A 466 -45.57 -14.82 -14.71
N THR A 467 -44.43 -15.11 -14.07
CA THR A 467 -43.93 -14.44 -12.87
C THR A 467 -42.44 -14.15 -13.06
N PRO A 468 -42.08 -13.04 -13.73
CA PRO A 468 -40.67 -12.71 -14.00
C PRO A 468 -39.91 -12.47 -12.71
N SER A 469 -38.81 -13.17 -12.56
CA SER A 469 -37.91 -13.02 -11.38
C SER A 469 -36.45 -13.25 -11.78
N VAL A 470 -35.55 -12.59 -11.09
CA VAL A 470 -34.11 -12.60 -11.37
C VAL A 470 -33.34 -12.91 -10.09
N GLY A 471 -32.40 -13.83 -10.18
CA GLY A 471 -31.48 -14.15 -9.07
C GLY A 471 -30.42 -13.07 -8.86
N HIS A 472 -30.27 -12.58 -7.62
CA HIS A 472 -29.33 -11.49 -7.30
C HIS A 472 -28.04 -11.97 -6.61
N GLY A 473 -27.93 -13.24 -6.20
CA GLY A 473 -26.71 -13.82 -5.62
C GLY A 473 -26.38 -13.40 -4.19
N LEU A 474 -27.20 -12.59 -3.53
CA LEU A 474 -26.99 -12.20 -2.13
C LEU A 474 -27.63 -13.23 -1.19
N SER A 475 -27.25 -13.20 0.10
CA SER A 475 -27.79 -14.06 1.16
C SER A 475 -29.01 -13.47 1.87
N SER A 476 -29.35 -12.20 1.62
CA SER A 476 -30.49 -11.48 2.18
C SER A 476 -31.21 -10.70 1.09
N ALA A 477 -32.49 -10.36 1.34
CA ALA A 477 -33.27 -9.55 0.43
C ALA A 477 -32.62 -8.18 0.21
N PRO A 478 -32.44 -7.73 -1.05
CA PRO A 478 -31.92 -6.39 -1.29
C PRO A 478 -32.91 -5.31 -0.81
N GLU A 479 -32.37 -4.31 -0.14
CA GLU A 479 -33.14 -3.15 0.36
C GLU A 479 -33.11 -1.99 -0.63
N LEU A 480 -32.09 -1.97 -1.51
CA LEU A 480 -31.96 -1.05 -2.64
C LEU A 480 -31.64 -1.85 -3.90
N ILE A 481 -32.37 -1.60 -4.99
CA ILE A 481 -32.07 -2.10 -6.32
C ILE A 481 -32.10 -0.92 -7.29
N LEU A 482 -31.03 -0.76 -8.08
CA LEU A 482 -30.96 0.23 -9.15
C LEU A 482 -30.81 -0.51 -10.47
N THR A 483 -31.83 -0.40 -11.35
CA THR A 483 -31.84 -1.04 -12.67
C THR A 483 -31.61 -0.07 -13.81
N LYS A 484 -30.94 -0.52 -14.85
CA LYS A 484 -30.76 0.26 -16.09
C LYS A 484 -30.78 -0.64 -17.31
N ARG A 485 -31.60 -0.25 -18.30
CA ARG A 485 -31.57 -0.86 -19.65
C ARG A 485 -30.31 -0.46 -20.39
N LEU A 486 -29.59 -1.42 -20.98
CA LEU A 486 -28.29 -1.23 -21.61
C LEU A 486 -28.38 -0.90 -23.11
N ASP A 487 -29.37 -1.37 -23.79
CA ASP A 487 -29.50 -1.37 -25.25
C ASP A 487 -30.42 -0.27 -25.82
N ASN A 488 -30.99 0.59 -24.97
CA ASN A 488 -31.87 1.69 -25.40
C ASN A 488 -31.65 2.94 -24.53
N GLY A 489 -31.61 4.09 -25.17
CA GLY A 489 -31.36 5.39 -24.56
C GLY A 489 -32.61 6.15 -24.06
N THR A 490 -33.77 5.49 -23.92
CA THR A 490 -35.02 6.16 -23.50
C THR A 490 -35.49 5.78 -22.10
N ALA A 491 -34.96 4.70 -21.51
CA ALA A 491 -35.38 4.23 -20.21
C ALA A 491 -34.66 4.98 -19.07
N ASN A 492 -35.38 5.39 -18.04
CA ASN A 492 -34.79 5.92 -16.81
C ASN A 492 -34.05 4.84 -16.02
N TRP A 493 -33.34 5.25 -14.99
CA TRP A 493 -32.85 4.36 -13.95
C TRP A 493 -33.99 4.02 -12.99
N GLY A 494 -34.43 2.76 -12.99
CA GLY A 494 -35.45 2.27 -12.06
C GLY A 494 -34.87 2.01 -10.69
N GLY A 495 -35.53 2.45 -9.65
CA GLY A 495 -35.08 2.28 -8.28
C GLY A 495 -36.16 1.64 -7.38
N TYR A 496 -35.83 0.53 -6.72
CA TYR A 496 -36.50 -0.03 -5.57
C TYR A 496 -35.84 0.41 -4.29
N HIS A 497 -36.62 0.75 -3.28
CA HIS A 497 -36.13 0.96 -1.94
C HIS A 497 -37.10 0.36 -0.91
N ALA A 498 -36.57 -0.48 0.00
CA ALA A 498 -37.41 -1.27 0.92
C ALA A 498 -38.31 -0.38 1.80
N SER A 499 -37.81 0.80 2.23
CA SER A 499 -38.60 1.75 3.05
C SER A 499 -39.76 2.41 2.30
N LEU A 500 -39.78 2.38 0.96
CA LEU A 500 -40.90 2.86 0.13
C LEU A 500 -41.90 1.76 -0.18
N GLY A 501 -41.44 0.49 -0.11
CA GLY A 501 -42.24 -0.69 -0.46
C GLY A 501 -42.20 -1.02 -1.95
N ASN A 502 -42.78 -2.17 -2.30
CA ASN A 502 -42.78 -2.73 -3.64
C ASN A 502 -43.82 -2.07 -4.58
N GLY A 503 -44.78 -1.34 -4.06
CA GLY A 503 -45.74 -0.54 -4.83
C GLY A 503 -45.23 0.85 -5.24
N LYS A 504 -43.97 1.16 -4.95
CA LYS A 504 -43.35 2.47 -5.27
C LYS A 504 -42.06 2.30 -6.07
N LYS A 505 -41.79 3.30 -6.93
CA LYS A 505 -40.48 3.48 -7.59
C LYS A 505 -39.90 4.84 -7.33
N ILE A 506 -38.59 4.95 -7.51
CA ILE A 506 -37.87 6.20 -7.52
C ILE A 506 -36.74 6.13 -8.56
N ASN A 507 -36.58 7.20 -9.33
CA ASN A 507 -35.64 7.20 -10.44
C ASN A 507 -34.31 7.91 -10.03
N LEU A 508 -33.16 7.26 -10.22
CA LEU A 508 -31.85 7.82 -9.86
C LEU A 508 -31.50 9.06 -10.72
N ASN A 509 -31.90 9.06 -11.99
CA ASN A 509 -31.59 10.14 -12.93
C ASN A 509 -32.59 11.34 -12.88
N LEU A 510 -33.56 11.29 -11.99
CA LEU A 510 -34.60 12.34 -11.91
C LEU A 510 -34.64 12.98 -10.53
N THR A 511 -35.16 14.22 -10.50
CA THR A 511 -35.50 14.92 -9.27
C THR A 511 -36.84 14.49 -8.68
N SER A 512 -37.69 13.81 -9.45
CA SER A 512 -39.05 13.46 -9.08
C SER A 512 -39.16 12.79 -7.71
N ALA A 513 -40.29 13.00 -7.03
CA ALA A 513 -40.70 12.24 -5.87
C ALA A 513 -40.91 10.75 -6.22
N SER A 514 -41.03 9.91 -5.20
CA SER A 514 -41.43 8.51 -5.40
C SER A 514 -42.87 8.44 -6.01
N ALA A 515 -43.06 7.50 -6.89
CA ALA A 515 -44.33 7.32 -7.59
C ALA A 515 -44.87 5.90 -7.39
N ASP A 516 -46.19 5.76 -7.40
CA ASP A 516 -46.85 4.45 -7.44
C ASP A 516 -46.54 3.71 -8.74
N THR A 517 -46.34 2.41 -8.65
CA THR A 517 -45.89 1.58 -9.78
C THR A 517 -46.16 0.11 -9.50
N ASN A 518 -46.26 -0.70 -10.55
CA ASN A 518 -46.16 -2.16 -10.49
C ASN A 518 -44.78 -2.69 -10.93
N GLN A 519 -43.79 -1.79 -11.09
CA GLN A 519 -42.44 -2.09 -11.61
C GLN A 519 -41.73 -3.26 -10.88
N TRP A 520 -42.12 -3.54 -9.67
CA TRP A 520 -41.61 -4.61 -8.82
C TRP A 520 -42.62 -5.74 -8.62
N ALA A 521 -43.56 -5.87 -9.56
CA ALA A 521 -44.66 -6.87 -9.54
C ALA A 521 -45.46 -6.93 -8.22
N ASP A 522 -45.56 -5.78 -7.52
CA ASP A 522 -46.12 -5.69 -6.15
C ASP A 522 -45.61 -6.77 -5.20
N THR A 523 -44.39 -7.22 -5.44
CA THR A 523 -43.78 -8.34 -4.69
C THR A 523 -42.46 -7.90 -4.09
N THR A 524 -42.33 -8.04 -2.76
CA THR A 524 -41.10 -7.73 -2.03
C THR A 524 -39.98 -8.71 -2.43
N PRO A 525 -38.75 -8.24 -2.70
CA PRO A 525 -37.61 -9.09 -2.96
C PRO A 525 -37.39 -10.12 -1.83
N SER A 526 -37.01 -11.33 -2.21
CA SER A 526 -36.65 -12.40 -1.26
C SER A 526 -35.12 -12.41 -1.01
N SER A 527 -34.64 -13.35 -0.20
CA SER A 527 -33.20 -13.56 0.03
C SER A 527 -32.42 -14.04 -1.21
N SER A 528 -33.11 -14.41 -2.30
CA SER A 528 -32.48 -14.91 -3.52
C SER A 528 -32.95 -14.24 -4.80
N LEU A 529 -34.15 -13.65 -4.81
CA LEU A 529 -34.81 -13.13 -6.01
C LEU A 529 -35.34 -11.72 -5.82
N PHE A 530 -35.29 -10.93 -6.90
CA PHE A 530 -36.20 -9.79 -7.07
C PHE A 530 -37.18 -10.06 -8.21
N TYR A 531 -38.32 -9.39 -8.18
CA TYR A 531 -39.48 -9.68 -9.06
C TYR A 531 -39.74 -8.51 -9.98
N LEU A 532 -40.18 -8.82 -11.20
CA LEU A 532 -40.43 -7.86 -12.27
C LEU A 532 -41.83 -8.03 -12.77
N PRO A 533 -42.48 -6.98 -13.33
CA PRO A 533 -43.80 -7.08 -13.92
C PRO A 533 -43.73 -7.92 -15.21
N ASN A 534 -44.89 -8.32 -15.70
CA ASN A 534 -45.00 -9.06 -16.96
C ASN A 534 -45.68 -8.23 -18.10
N ASP A 535 -45.57 -6.90 -18.01
CA ASP A 535 -46.26 -5.94 -18.86
C ASP A 535 -45.33 -5.10 -19.76
N GLY A 536 -44.01 -5.34 -19.72
CA GLY A 536 -43.07 -4.63 -20.57
C GLY A 536 -42.61 -3.27 -20.05
N ASP A 537 -42.44 -3.13 -18.75
CA ASP A 537 -41.86 -1.90 -18.17
C ASP A 537 -40.44 -1.65 -18.68
N ALA A 538 -40.24 -0.50 -19.32
CA ALA A 538 -38.96 -0.19 -20.00
C ALA A 538 -37.75 -0.01 -19.04
N GLU A 539 -38.00 0.24 -17.76
CA GLU A 539 -36.93 0.45 -16.74
C GLU A 539 -36.44 -0.87 -16.15
N THR A 540 -37.21 -1.97 -16.25
CA THR A 540 -36.90 -3.25 -15.64
C THR A 540 -37.06 -4.48 -16.56
N ILE A 541 -38.01 -4.47 -17.45
CA ILE A 541 -38.38 -5.63 -18.28
C ILE A 541 -39.02 -5.23 -19.62
N GLU A 542 -38.25 -5.09 -20.66
CA GLU A 542 -38.74 -4.97 -22.07
C GLU A 542 -38.27 -6.18 -22.86
N THR A 543 -39.04 -6.67 -23.81
CA THR A 543 -38.72 -7.87 -24.60
C THR A 543 -37.38 -7.73 -25.34
N ASN A 544 -36.59 -8.83 -25.34
CA ASN A 544 -35.27 -8.92 -25.99
C ASN A 544 -34.28 -7.83 -25.55
N SER A 545 -34.34 -7.38 -24.29
CA SER A 545 -33.55 -6.27 -23.78
C SER A 545 -32.56 -6.72 -22.70
N ASN A 546 -31.42 -6.06 -22.71
CA ASN A 546 -30.35 -6.27 -21.72
C ASN A 546 -30.45 -5.24 -20.60
N TYR A 547 -30.35 -5.72 -19.39
CA TYR A 547 -30.40 -4.92 -18.17
C TYR A 547 -29.19 -5.19 -17.25
N ILE A 548 -28.85 -4.19 -16.48
CA ILE A 548 -27.97 -4.31 -15.30
C ILE A 548 -28.76 -3.88 -14.06
N ALA A 549 -28.57 -4.60 -12.96
CA ALA A 549 -29.10 -4.23 -11.66
C ALA A 549 -27.95 -4.22 -10.63
N TYR A 550 -27.91 -3.21 -9.78
CA TYR A 550 -27.05 -3.12 -8.62
C TYR A 550 -27.92 -3.31 -7.38
N CYS A 551 -27.62 -4.36 -6.61
CA CYS A 551 -28.43 -4.77 -5.47
C CYS A 551 -27.62 -4.62 -4.19
N PHE A 552 -28.25 -4.03 -3.15
CA PHE A 552 -27.62 -3.78 -1.86
C PHE A 552 -28.57 -4.15 -0.73
N HIS A 553 -28.05 -4.73 0.37
CA HIS A 553 -28.72 -4.83 1.65
C HIS A 553 -27.82 -4.35 2.79
N SER A 554 -28.43 -3.98 3.92
CA SER A 554 -27.69 -3.52 5.11
C SER A 554 -26.85 -4.64 5.71
N VAL A 555 -25.61 -4.30 6.11
CA VAL A 555 -24.68 -5.18 6.83
C VAL A 555 -24.19 -4.46 8.08
N SER A 556 -24.36 -5.08 9.23
CA SER A 556 -23.98 -4.50 10.53
C SER A 556 -22.52 -4.06 10.55
N GLY A 557 -22.29 -2.82 10.99
CA GLY A 557 -20.94 -2.22 11.03
C GLY A 557 -20.37 -1.77 9.69
N TYR A 558 -21.06 -2.05 8.57
CA TYR A 558 -20.53 -1.74 7.25
C TYR A 558 -21.49 -0.90 6.39
N SER A 559 -22.75 -1.29 6.26
CA SER A 559 -23.70 -0.57 5.40
C SER A 559 -25.08 -0.45 6.04
N LYS A 560 -25.78 0.64 5.72
CA LYS A 560 -27.17 0.84 6.11
C LYS A 560 -27.97 1.48 4.99
N ILE A 561 -29.06 0.80 4.62
CA ILE A 561 -30.07 1.31 3.71
C ILE A 561 -31.32 1.54 4.56
N GLY A 562 -31.88 2.75 4.53
CA GLY A 562 -32.96 3.10 5.42
C GLY A 562 -33.69 4.38 5.03
N SER A 563 -34.52 4.85 5.96
CA SER A 563 -35.26 6.10 5.80
C SER A 563 -35.25 6.90 7.11
N TYR A 564 -35.49 8.21 7.00
CA TYR A 564 -35.74 9.09 8.14
C TYR A 564 -36.79 10.11 7.79
N SER A 565 -37.42 10.69 8.83
CA SER A 565 -38.34 11.84 8.70
C SER A 565 -37.60 13.13 8.93
N GLY A 566 -37.79 14.09 8.05
CA GLY A 566 -37.25 15.43 8.22
C GLY A 566 -37.87 16.11 9.42
N THR A 567 -37.07 16.86 10.17
CA THR A 567 -37.52 17.63 11.34
C THR A 567 -37.72 19.12 11.07
N GLY A 568 -37.08 19.60 9.98
CA GLY A 568 -37.04 21.05 9.67
C GLY A 568 -36.11 21.84 10.59
N SER A 569 -35.31 21.14 11.42
CA SER A 569 -34.39 21.77 12.39
C SER A 569 -33.04 21.08 12.31
N SER A 570 -31.94 21.82 12.50
CA SER A 570 -30.59 21.26 12.64
C SER A 570 -30.54 20.23 13.78
N GLY A 571 -29.62 19.23 13.63
CA GLY A 571 -29.40 18.22 14.65
C GLY A 571 -30.29 16.98 14.49
N ASN A 572 -30.86 16.72 13.29
CA ASN A 572 -31.60 15.48 13.02
C ASN A 572 -30.67 14.29 12.95
N SER A 573 -30.64 13.44 13.99
CA SER A 573 -29.67 12.34 14.14
C SER A 573 -30.25 10.98 13.70
N ILE A 574 -29.58 10.29 12.80
CA ILE A 574 -30.02 9.03 12.20
C ILE A 574 -29.00 7.92 12.50
N THR A 575 -29.38 6.93 13.30
CA THR A 575 -28.52 5.83 13.72
C THR A 575 -28.23 4.88 12.54
N THR A 576 -26.96 4.61 12.30
CA THR A 576 -26.46 3.64 11.30
C THR A 576 -25.87 2.38 11.94
N GLY A 577 -25.35 2.47 13.17
CA GLY A 577 -24.61 1.41 13.85
C GLY A 577 -23.09 1.40 13.54
N PHE A 578 -22.64 2.39 12.79
CA PHE A 578 -21.23 2.62 12.44
C PHE A 578 -21.06 4.10 12.06
N ARG A 579 -19.82 4.56 11.94
CA ARG A 579 -19.50 5.87 11.37
C ARG A 579 -19.64 5.79 9.84
N PRO A 580 -20.59 6.53 9.21
CA PRO A 580 -20.65 6.60 7.75
C PRO A 580 -19.43 7.37 7.18
N ALA A 581 -18.91 6.85 6.06
CA ALA A 581 -17.94 7.53 5.22
C ALA A 581 -18.56 8.02 3.90
N PHE A 582 -19.69 7.45 3.53
CA PHE A 582 -20.47 7.78 2.34
C PHE A 582 -21.96 7.83 2.71
N LEU A 583 -22.65 8.82 2.19
CA LEU A 583 -24.08 8.95 2.33
C LEU A 583 -24.73 9.44 1.02
N LEU A 584 -25.64 8.66 0.48
CA LEU A 584 -26.54 9.04 -0.61
C LEU A 584 -27.95 9.24 -0.03
N VAL A 585 -28.57 10.40 -0.26
CA VAL A 585 -29.90 10.76 0.25
C VAL A 585 -30.82 11.22 -0.87
N LYS A 586 -32.10 10.93 -0.73
CA LYS A 586 -33.18 11.47 -1.59
C LYS A 586 -34.44 11.78 -0.79
N ASN A 587 -34.99 13.00 -0.96
CA ASN A 587 -36.35 13.30 -0.53
C ASN A 587 -37.36 12.51 -1.37
N ALA A 588 -38.12 11.63 -0.75
CA ALA A 588 -39.07 10.74 -1.43
C ALA A 588 -40.44 11.43 -1.71
N ASN A 589 -40.70 12.55 -1.10
CA ASN A 589 -41.99 13.25 -1.22
C ASN A 589 -41.95 14.46 -2.18
N ARG A 590 -40.76 14.89 -2.59
CA ARG A 590 -40.57 16.11 -3.38
C ARG A 590 -39.61 15.94 -4.55
N ALA A 591 -39.71 16.86 -5.49
CA ALA A 591 -38.84 17.00 -6.65
C ALA A 591 -37.55 17.71 -6.22
N GLU A 592 -36.66 16.98 -5.50
CA GLU A 592 -35.33 17.40 -5.08
C GLU A 592 -34.22 16.56 -5.69
N ASN A 593 -33.01 17.08 -5.78
CA ASN A 593 -31.87 16.30 -6.23
C ASN A 593 -31.57 15.15 -5.26
N TRP A 594 -31.08 14.05 -5.77
CA TRP A 594 -30.28 13.11 -5.00
C TRP A 594 -28.99 13.80 -4.57
N ALA A 595 -28.50 13.56 -3.38
CA ALA A 595 -27.28 14.18 -2.89
C ALA A 595 -26.32 13.12 -2.31
N ILE A 596 -25.03 13.27 -2.63
CA ILE A 596 -23.92 12.47 -2.08
C ILE A 596 -22.98 13.38 -1.31
N VAL A 597 -22.70 13.01 -0.06
CA VAL A 597 -21.59 13.53 0.75
C VAL A 597 -20.70 12.37 1.21
N ASP A 598 -19.40 12.62 1.36
CA ASP A 598 -18.45 11.60 1.83
C ASP A 598 -17.31 12.19 2.67
N SER A 599 -16.71 11.33 3.50
CA SER A 599 -15.64 11.72 4.41
C SER A 599 -14.28 11.95 3.71
N THR A 600 -14.13 11.50 2.47
CA THR A 600 -12.89 11.70 1.71
C THR A 600 -12.80 13.14 1.18
N ARG A 601 -13.90 13.69 0.69
CA ARG A 601 -13.98 15.11 0.25
C ARG A 601 -14.14 16.07 1.43
N SER A 602 -14.83 15.62 2.48
CA SER A 602 -15.03 16.38 3.72
C SER A 602 -14.52 15.57 4.91
N PRO A 603 -13.20 15.56 5.17
CA PRO A 603 -12.59 14.68 6.19
C PRO A 603 -12.92 15.08 7.63
N ILE A 604 -13.38 16.29 7.85
CA ILE A 604 -13.78 16.87 9.16
C ILE A 604 -15.23 17.30 9.09
N ASN A 605 -15.99 17.10 10.17
CA ASN A 605 -17.37 17.56 10.27
C ASN A 605 -17.46 19.09 10.35
N PRO A 606 -18.52 19.70 9.79
CA PRO A 606 -19.55 19.07 8.98
C PRO A 606 -19.09 18.76 7.56
N ALA A 607 -19.57 17.65 6.98
CA ALA A 607 -19.42 17.37 5.57
C ALA A 607 -20.34 18.30 4.76
N THR A 608 -19.76 19.24 4.02
CA THR A 608 -20.48 20.28 3.26
C THR A 608 -20.41 20.12 1.76
N LYS A 609 -19.50 19.24 1.27
CA LYS A 609 -19.26 19.02 -0.16
C LYS A 609 -20.23 18.01 -0.75
N ALA A 610 -21.27 18.48 -1.40
CA ALA A 610 -22.27 17.65 -2.04
C ALA A 610 -22.10 17.55 -3.55
N LEU A 611 -22.34 16.35 -4.07
CA LEU A 611 -22.51 16.06 -5.50
C LEU A 611 -23.86 15.44 -5.77
N PHE A 612 -24.40 15.62 -6.97
CA PHE A 612 -25.75 15.20 -7.33
C PHE A 612 -25.68 14.14 -8.45
N PRO A 613 -26.07 12.87 -8.14
CA PRO A 613 -26.10 11.78 -9.11
C PRO A 613 -26.95 12.06 -10.35
N ASN A 614 -28.07 12.75 -10.18
CA ASN A 614 -29.05 13.07 -11.21
C ASN A 614 -28.74 14.36 -11.97
N SER A 615 -27.57 15.00 -11.73
CA SER A 615 -27.21 16.27 -12.34
C SER A 615 -25.76 16.24 -12.83
N SER A 616 -25.46 17.09 -13.83
CA SER A 616 -24.08 17.38 -14.26
C SER A 616 -23.42 18.50 -13.46
N GLU A 617 -24.08 19.08 -12.47
CA GLU A 617 -23.55 20.19 -11.66
C GLU A 617 -22.21 19.84 -11.00
N VAL A 618 -21.40 20.89 -10.83
CA VAL A 618 -20.15 20.83 -10.07
C VAL A 618 -20.40 20.61 -8.57
N GLU A 619 -19.37 20.23 -7.85
CA GLU A 619 -19.42 20.12 -6.39
C GLU A 619 -19.89 21.40 -5.73
N GLN A 620 -20.87 21.28 -4.85
CA GLN A 620 -21.35 22.37 -4.02
C GLN A 620 -20.77 22.24 -2.60
N ASP A 621 -19.96 23.21 -2.21
CA ASP A 621 -19.38 23.30 -0.87
C ASP A 621 -20.06 24.45 -0.11
N ASN A 622 -21.09 24.13 0.66
CA ASN A 622 -21.83 25.13 1.42
C ASN A 622 -22.59 24.50 2.60
N ALA A 623 -22.94 25.33 3.59
CA ALA A 623 -23.62 24.92 4.80
C ALA A 623 -25.04 24.31 4.59
N ILE A 624 -25.64 24.51 3.42
CA ILE A 624 -26.93 23.86 3.07
C ILE A 624 -26.77 22.32 3.04
N ASN A 625 -25.58 21.83 2.77
CA ASN A 625 -25.28 20.41 2.70
C ASN A 625 -24.70 19.82 3.99
N ALA A 626 -24.76 20.56 5.11
CA ALA A 626 -24.10 20.17 6.36
C ALA A 626 -24.64 18.85 6.94
N VAL A 627 -23.76 17.85 6.98
CA VAL A 627 -23.99 16.54 7.59
C VAL A 627 -22.79 16.18 8.45
N ASP A 628 -23.04 15.80 9.70
CA ASP A 628 -21.99 15.25 10.57
C ASP A 628 -21.96 13.74 10.49
N PHE A 629 -20.79 13.18 10.22
CA PHE A 629 -20.52 11.74 10.33
C PHE A 629 -19.97 11.44 11.73
N ASN A 630 -20.77 10.83 12.56
CA ASN A 630 -20.46 10.48 13.96
C ASN A 630 -20.20 8.96 14.10
N ASN A 631 -19.64 8.51 15.21
CA ASN A 631 -19.20 7.11 15.38
C ASN A 631 -20.30 6.05 15.19
N ASN A 632 -21.57 6.41 15.34
CA ASN A 632 -22.70 5.47 15.27
C ASN A 632 -23.92 5.99 14.48
N ASN A 633 -23.81 7.17 13.90
CA ASN A 633 -24.91 7.84 13.20
C ASN A 633 -24.37 8.88 12.22
N PHE A 634 -25.28 9.44 11.42
CA PHE A 634 -25.06 10.76 10.82
C PHE A 634 -26.09 11.74 11.37
N THR A 635 -25.72 13.02 11.46
CA THR A 635 -26.61 14.11 11.87
C THR A 635 -26.79 15.06 10.69
N VAL A 636 -28.02 15.38 10.36
CA VAL A 636 -28.35 16.36 9.33
C VAL A 636 -28.52 17.71 10.02
N ASP A 637 -27.57 18.62 9.80
CA ASP A 637 -27.55 19.98 10.35
C ASP A 637 -28.17 21.02 9.41
N SER A 638 -28.53 20.57 8.22
CA SER A 638 -29.25 21.35 7.23
C SER A 638 -30.76 21.45 7.57
N THR A 639 -31.37 22.57 7.22
CA THR A 639 -32.84 22.75 7.20
C THR A 639 -33.42 22.78 5.80
N ASP A 640 -32.60 22.60 4.77
CA ASP A 640 -32.95 22.60 3.35
C ASP A 640 -33.89 21.44 3.01
N ASP A 641 -34.83 21.66 2.08
CA ASP A 641 -35.83 20.68 1.66
C ASP A 641 -35.22 19.40 1.05
N ARG A 642 -34.01 19.49 0.53
CA ARG A 642 -33.24 18.30 0.01
C ARG A 642 -32.85 17.35 1.13
N TRP A 643 -32.61 17.86 2.35
CA TRP A 643 -32.06 17.13 3.46
C TRP A 643 -32.99 16.88 4.62
N ASN A 644 -33.84 17.89 5.02
CA ASN A 644 -34.46 17.84 6.34
C ASN A 644 -35.77 18.63 6.48
N ARG A 645 -36.58 18.75 5.44
CA ARG A 645 -37.90 19.38 5.56
C ARG A 645 -38.81 18.63 6.54
N SER A 646 -39.46 19.36 7.44
CA SER A 646 -40.35 18.78 8.43
C SER A 646 -41.50 17.96 7.79
N GLY A 647 -41.59 16.68 8.21
CA GLY A 647 -42.66 15.76 7.81
C GLY A 647 -42.39 15.02 6.49
N ASP A 648 -41.38 15.38 5.74
CA ASP A 648 -41.00 14.64 4.53
C ASP A 648 -40.22 13.38 4.91
N THR A 649 -40.39 12.32 4.10
CA THR A 649 -39.64 11.08 4.19
C THR A 649 -38.40 11.14 3.27
N TYR A 650 -37.26 10.79 3.83
CA TYR A 650 -35.98 10.66 3.13
C TYR A 650 -35.55 9.21 3.11
N ILE A 651 -35.11 8.73 1.95
CA ILE A 651 -34.44 7.45 1.83
C ILE A 651 -32.93 7.67 1.72
N TYR A 652 -32.16 6.72 2.24
CA TYR A 652 -30.69 6.83 2.20
C TYR A 652 -29.99 5.48 2.03
N MET A 653 -28.77 5.57 1.54
CA MET A 653 -27.78 4.51 1.53
C MET A 653 -26.49 5.05 2.13
N ALA A 654 -25.96 4.37 3.16
CA ALA A 654 -24.74 4.74 3.87
C ALA A 654 -23.76 3.57 3.92
N PHE A 655 -22.46 3.88 3.77
CA PHE A 655 -21.36 2.91 3.91
C PHE A 655 -20.31 3.43 4.90
N ALA A 656 -19.70 2.50 5.66
CA ALA A 656 -18.42 2.70 6.31
C ALA A 656 -17.27 2.55 5.27
N GLY A 657 -16.08 3.08 5.57
CA GLY A 657 -14.92 3.00 4.67
C GLY A 657 -14.42 4.38 4.23
N GLY A 658 -13.91 4.52 3.02
CA GLY A 658 -13.34 5.78 2.54
C GLY A 658 -12.16 6.25 3.41
N MET A 659 -12.15 7.50 3.87
CA MET A 659 -11.08 8.01 4.76
C MET A 659 -11.01 7.27 6.10
N ASP A 660 -12.11 6.71 6.59
CA ASP A 660 -12.12 5.95 7.84
C ASP A 660 -11.47 4.55 7.72
N SER A 661 -11.21 4.07 6.51
CA SER A 661 -10.38 2.87 6.29
C SER A 661 -8.87 3.18 6.35
N ILE A 662 -8.49 4.43 6.12
CA ILE A 662 -7.08 4.87 6.08
C ILE A 662 -6.69 5.56 7.39
N SER A 663 -7.62 6.29 8.03
CA SER A 663 -7.38 7.04 9.26
C SER A 663 -8.67 7.19 10.07
N ASP A 664 -8.55 7.05 11.38
CA ASP A 664 -9.69 7.20 12.29
C ASP A 664 -10.04 8.68 12.51
N TYR A 665 -11.33 8.97 12.61
CA TYR A 665 -11.79 10.27 13.08
C TYR A 665 -11.63 10.34 14.60
N ASN A 666 -10.97 11.39 15.08
CA ASN A 666 -10.61 11.54 16.48
C ASN A 666 -11.14 12.86 17.02
N THR A 667 -12.06 12.77 17.98
CA THR A 667 -12.66 13.91 18.70
C THR A 667 -12.00 14.17 20.06
N THR A 668 -10.91 13.50 20.36
CA THR A 668 -10.13 13.73 21.57
C THR A 668 -9.38 15.05 21.45
N GLY A 669 -9.63 15.97 22.38
CA GLY A 669 -9.09 17.32 22.32
C GLY A 669 -10.13 18.35 21.92
N SER A 670 -9.71 19.60 21.74
CA SER A 670 -10.59 20.73 21.35
C SER A 670 -10.60 20.95 19.82
N ILE A 671 -9.72 20.27 19.09
CA ILE A 671 -9.67 20.25 17.62
C ILE A 671 -9.85 18.80 17.18
N ASP A 672 -10.88 18.56 16.38
CA ASP A 672 -11.08 17.28 15.73
C ASP A 672 -9.96 16.98 14.71
N SER A 673 -9.57 15.72 14.62
CA SER A 673 -8.46 15.27 13.76
C SER A 673 -8.76 13.97 13.03
N ARG A 674 -7.95 13.68 12.02
CA ARG A 674 -7.84 12.35 11.41
C ARG A 674 -6.53 11.72 11.85
N VAL A 675 -6.59 10.53 12.39
CA VAL A 675 -5.44 9.85 13.00
C VAL A 675 -5.25 8.49 12.39
N LYS A 676 -4.03 8.20 11.98
CA LYS A 676 -3.55 6.84 11.71
C LYS A 676 -2.48 6.53 12.73
N ALA A 677 -2.69 5.52 13.55
CA ALA A 677 -1.80 5.22 14.67
C ALA A 677 -1.43 3.73 14.73
N ASN A 678 -0.17 3.47 15.10
CA ASN A 678 0.32 2.16 15.49
C ASN A 678 0.80 2.21 16.96
N PRO A 679 -0.08 1.94 17.93
CA PRO A 679 0.30 1.98 19.33
C PRO A 679 1.37 0.94 19.72
N THR A 680 1.48 -0.17 18.99
CA THR A 680 2.51 -1.19 19.20
C THR A 680 3.91 -0.63 18.96
N TYR A 681 4.06 0.20 17.94
CA TYR A 681 5.33 0.86 17.60
C TYR A 681 5.40 2.32 18.06
N GLY A 682 4.38 2.81 18.78
CA GLY A 682 4.39 4.13 19.39
C GLY A 682 4.49 5.28 18.39
N GLN A 683 3.78 5.19 17.26
CA GLN A 683 3.88 6.15 16.17
C GLN A 683 2.53 6.45 15.52
N SER A 684 2.29 7.71 15.11
CA SER A 684 1.05 8.12 14.45
C SER A 684 1.22 9.29 13.48
N ILE A 685 0.29 9.37 12.53
CA ILE A 685 0.07 10.49 11.61
C ILE A 685 -1.24 11.15 12.01
N VAL A 686 -1.23 12.47 12.17
CA VAL A 686 -2.39 13.27 12.62
C VAL A 686 -2.63 14.43 11.65
N SER A 687 -3.79 14.48 11.01
CA SER A 687 -4.19 15.61 10.17
C SER A 687 -5.29 16.41 10.87
N TYR A 688 -5.15 17.73 10.94
CA TYR A 688 -6.11 18.61 11.62
C TYR A 688 -6.21 19.99 10.95
N THR A 689 -7.26 20.73 11.29
CA THR A 689 -7.43 22.14 10.91
C THR A 689 -7.27 23.01 12.15
N GLY A 690 -6.37 23.99 12.08
CA GLY A 690 -6.13 24.91 13.19
C GLY A 690 -7.34 25.82 13.48
N ASN A 691 -7.54 26.18 14.75
CA ASN A 691 -8.60 27.10 15.19
C ASN A 691 -8.07 28.41 15.79
N GLY A 692 -6.75 28.59 15.86
CA GLY A 692 -6.07 29.77 16.39
C GLY A 692 -6.23 30.01 17.89
N THR A 693 -6.84 29.08 18.59
CA THR A 693 -7.05 29.20 20.04
C THR A 693 -5.78 28.75 20.77
N SER A 694 -5.17 29.63 21.56
CA SER A 694 -4.08 29.26 22.46
C SER A 694 -4.57 28.26 23.50
N GLY A 695 -3.82 27.17 23.69
CA GLY A 695 -4.21 26.06 24.57
C GLY A 695 -5.17 25.07 23.90
N ALA A 696 -5.43 25.19 22.59
CA ALA A 696 -6.14 24.16 21.84
C ALA A 696 -5.36 22.83 21.89
N THR A 697 -6.09 21.71 21.86
CA THR A 697 -5.54 20.37 21.95
C THR A 697 -5.96 19.51 20.79
N VAL A 698 -5.06 18.62 20.34
CA VAL A 698 -5.28 17.70 19.22
C VAL A 698 -5.00 16.28 19.68
N GLY A 699 -5.91 15.34 19.41
CA GLY A 699 -5.75 13.93 19.72
C GLY A 699 -4.74 13.26 18.79
N HIS A 700 -3.78 12.51 19.34
CA HIS A 700 -2.72 11.84 18.56
C HIS A 700 -2.90 10.33 18.38
N GLY A 701 -3.90 9.72 19.04
CA GLY A 701 -4.24 8.29 18.87
C GLY A 701 -3.25 7.27 19.46
N LEU A 702 -2.17 7.71 20.10
CA LEU A 702 -1.22 6.83 20.79
C LEU A 702 -1.71 6.50 22.21
N SER A 703 -1.25 5.37 22.75
CA SER A 703 -1.56 4.94 24.13
C SER A 703 -0.64 5.55 25.19
N SER A 704 0.42 6.24 24.76
CA SER A 704 1.42 6.86 25.62
C SER A 704 1.71 8.29 25.16
N THR A 705 2.25 9.10 26.07
CA THR A 705 2.67 10.47 25.78
C THR A 705 3.73 10.50 24.69
N PRO A 706 3.52 11.24 23.58
CA PRO A 706 4.56 11.40 22.57
C PRO A 706 5.76 12.17 23.11
N GLU A 707 6.94 11.65 22.81
CA GLU A 707 8.22 12.30 23.12
C GLU A 707 8.66 13.23 21.97
N VAL A 708 8.09 12.99 20.77
CA VAL A 708 8.29 13.83 19.58
C VAL A 708 6.95 14.13 18.94
N VAL A 709 6.71 15.41 18.65
CA VAL A 709 5.60 15.88 17.81
C VAL A 709 6.19 16.81 16.76
N LEU A 710 6.08 16.43 15.49
CA LEU A 710 6.59 17.17 14.36
C LEU A 710 5.42 17.67 13.52
N VAL A 711 5.22 18.99 13.43
CA VAL A 711 4.08 19.63 12.77
C VAL A 711 4.51 20.39 11.51
N LYS A 712 3.72 20.26 10.43
CA LYS A 712 3.86 21.03 9.20
C LYS A 712 2.51 21.57 8.73
N SER A 713 2.49 22.85 8.37
CA SER A 713 1.38 23.40 7.61
C SER A 713 1.35 22.82 6.20
N ARG A 714 0.17 22.37 5.74
CA ARG A 714 -0.03 21.76 4.41
C ARG A 714 -0.33 22.80 3.33
N ASN A 715 -0.98 23.87 3.68
CA ASN A 715 -1.46 24.88 2.73
C ASN A 715 -0.78 26.24 2.85
N ASN A 716 0.26 26.35 3.70
CA ASN A 716 1.01 27.59 3.86
C ASN A 716 2.52 27.28 3.96
N GLY A 717 3.34 28.22 3.48
CA GLY A 717 4.79 28.13 3.45
C GLY A 717 5.43 28.53 4.79
N TRP A 718 5.19 27.76 5.86
CA TRP A 718 5.77 27.97 7.19
C TRP A 718 6.70 26.82 7.57
N SER A 719 7.61 27.10 8.52
CA SER A 719 8.59 26.14 9.01
C SER A 719 7.94 24.88 9.59
N TRP A 720 8.69 23.82 9.64
CA TRP A 720 8.41 22.62 10.40
C TRP A 720 8.72 22.84 11.86
N GLU A 721 7.76 22.61 12.74
CA GLU A 721 7.94 22.79 14.18
C GLU A 721 8.01 21.44 14.89
N MET A 722 9.06 21.26 15.68
CA MET A 722 9.26 20.04 16.44
C MET A 722 9.26 20.30 17.95
N TYR A 723 8.35 19.64 18.67
CA TYR A 723 8.48 19.36 20.08
C TYR A 723 9.36 18.11 20.25
N HIS A 724 10.28 18.14 21.21
CA HIS A 724 11.08 16.97 21.60
C HIS A 724 11.31 16.96 23.09
N SER A 725 10.96 15.85 23.78
CA SER A 725 11.03 15.74 25.24
C SER A 725 12.45 15.89 25.82
N GLY A 726 13.47 15.64 25.00
CA GLY A 726 14.87 15.78 25.41
C GLY A 726 15.50 17.14 25.12
N VAL A 727 14.76 18.12 24.57
CA VAL A 727 15.29 19.43 24.20
C VAL A 727 15.71 20.29 25.40
N ASP A 728 15.04 20.07 26.52
CA ASP A 728 15.37 20.66 27.82
C ASP A 728 15.03 19.69 28.96
N ALA A 729 15.84 19.63 30.00
CA ALA A 729 15.68 18.65 31.06
C ALA A 729 14.48 18.95 32.01
N SER A 730 14.01 20.19 32.05
CA SER A 730 12.98 20.63 33.01
C SER A 730 11.69 21.09 32.35
N TYR A 731 11.78 21.81 31.25
CA TYR A 731 10.66 22.46 30.59
C TYR A 731 10.70 22.29 29.06
N PRO A 732 10.74 21.04 28.54
CA PRO A 732 10.86 20.81 27.09
C PRO A 732 9.69 21.43 26.29
N GLN A 733 8.52 21.56 26.89
CA GLN A 733 7.31 22.14 26.27
C GLN A 733 7.41 23.65 25.98
N ASN A 734 8.39 24.35 26.54
CA ASN A 734 8.63 25.76 26.26
C ASN A 734 9.35 25.96 24.93
N TYR A 735 9.98 24.91 24.38
CA TYR A 735 10.88 25.02 23.25
C TYR A 735 10.36 24.33 22.00
N THR A 736 10.70 24.93 20.86
CA THR A 736 10.56 24.31 19.54
C THR A 736 11.91 24.26 18.81
N LEU A 737 12.04 23.35 17.86
CA LEU A 737 13.11 23.27 16.87
C LEU A 737 12.51 23.25 15.47
N GLU A 738 13.11 23.95 14.54
CA GLU A 738 12.73 23.91 13.12
C GLU A 738 13.48 22.78 12.42
N LEU A 739 12.76 21.81 11.80
CA LEU A 739 13.38 20.72 11.05
C LEU A 739 14.00 21.21 9.75
N ASP A 740 13.42 22.22 9.11
CA ASP A 740 13.92 22.85 7.89
C ASP A 740 14.98 23.93 8.13
N GLY A 741 15.46 24.07 9.38
CA GLY A 741 16.39 25.09 9.80
C GLY A 741 17.59 24.60 10.60
N ALA A 742 18.71 25.34 10.49
CA ALA A 742 19.92 25.10 11.27
C ALA A 742 19.91 25.82 12.64
N GLY A 743 18.77 26.39 13.08
CA GLY A 743 18.61 27.14 14.34
C GLY A 743 18.82 26.28 15.57
N ALA A 744 19.15 26.93 16.70
CA ALA A 744 19.04 26.36 18.04
C ALA A 744 17.56 26.34 18.48
N ARG A 745 17.28 25.67 19.60
CA ARG A 745 15.94 25.67 20.22
C ARG A 745 15.46 27.09 20.53
N VAL A 746 14.18 27.33 20.34
CA VAL A 746 13.54 28.63 20.58
C VAL A 746 12.48 28.48 21.68
N ASP A 747 12.58 29.29 22.72
CA ASP A 747 11.57 29.42 23.80
C ASP A 747 10.43 30.33 23.31
N ASN A 748 9.25 29.73 23.09
CA ASN A 748 8.09 30.50 22.60
C ASN A 748 6.78 29.76 22.87
N THR A 749 5.97 30.29 23.78
CA THR A 749 4.65 29.77 24.16
C THR A 749 3.66 29.66 22.98
N GLY A 750 3.90 30.39 21.89
CA GLY A 750 3.06 30.36 20.68
C GLY A 750 2.99 29.00 19.96
N TYR A 751 3.92 28.08 20.19
CA TYR A 751 3.93 26.77 19.55
C TYR A 751 3.18 25.70 20.37
N TRP A 752 3.64 25.38 21.57
CA TRP A 752 3.13 24.28 22.40
C TRP A 752 2.35 24.77 23.64
N ASN A 753 2.10 26.10 23.74
CA ASN A 753 1.39 26.73 24.84
C ASN A 753 2.02 26.41 26.21
N ASP A 754 3.34 26.26 26.28
CA ASP A 754 4.11 25.84 27.48
C ASP A 754 3.47 24.63 28.18
N THR A 755 2.83 23.75 27.42
CA THR A 755 2.07 22.63 27.94
C THR A 755 2.57 21.33 27.32
N ALA A 756 3.10 20.44 28.15
CA ALA A 756 3.59 19.12 27.69
C ALA A 756 2.46 18.26 27.10
N PRO A 757 2.74 17.45 26.09
CA PRO A 757 1.80 16.44 25.61
C PRO A 757 1.36 15.48 26.73
N THR A 758 0.17 14.95 26.60
CA THR A 758 -0.38 13.90 27.47
C THR A 758 -0.41 12.55 26.76
N SER A 759 -0.96 11.52 27.39
CA SER A 759 -1.17 10.21 26.74
C SER A 759 -2.27 10.23 25.66
N SER A 760 -2.99 11.34 25.49
CA SER A 760 -4.11 11.42 24.54
C SER A 760 -4.05 12.60 23.59
N VAL A 761 -3.46 13.73 24.00
CA VAL A 761 -3.42 14.97 23.22
C VAL A 761 -2.07 15.66 23.31
N PHE A 762 -1.72 16.45 22.28
CA PHE A 762 -0.73 17.52 22.36
C PHE A 762 -1.40 18.88 22.32
N SER A 763 -0.77 19.87 22.93
CA SER A 763 -1.29 21.22 23.05
C SER A 763 -0.68 22.14 22.01
N LEU A 764 -1.45 23.13 21.57
CA LEU A 764 -1.04 24.13 20.58
C LEU A 764 -1.16 25.55 21.19
N GLY A 765 -0.19 26.40 20.90
CA GLY A 765 -0.34 27.84 21.05
C GLY A 765 -1.14 28.44 19.89
N ASN A 766 -0.92 29.71 19.60
CA ASN A 766 -1.58 30.44 18.52
C ASN A 766 -0.63 30.80 17.35
N ASN A 767 0.57 30.23 17.31
CA ASN A 767 1.49 30.45 16.21
C ASN A 767 0.93 29.85 14.91
N THR A 768 1.02 30.61 13.82
CA THR A 768 0.50 30.20 12.51
C THR A 768 1.15 28.95 11.93
N SER A 769 2.38 28.62 12.30
CA SER A 769 3.06 27.39 11.87
C SER A 769 2.38 26.12 12.39
N VAL A 770 1.63 26.21 13.49
CA VAL A 770 0.97 25.06 14.14
C VAL A 770 -0.54 25.23 14.29
N ASN A 771 -1.08 26.48 14.36
CA ASN A 771 -2.48 26.73 14.71
C ASN A 771 -2.98 28.10 14.21
N LYS A 772 -3.22 28.27 12.91
CA LYS A 772 -3.65 29.53 12.33
C LYS A 772 -5.04 29.95 12.78
N SER A 773 -5.19 31.23 13.14
CA SER A 773 -6.38 31.80 13.81
C SER A 773 -7.65 31.97 12.93
N ASP A 774 -7.52 31.91 11.60
CA ASP A 774 -8.65 32.11 10.69
C ASP A 774 -9.38 30.80 10.31
N GLY A 775 -8.98 29.67 10.89
CA GLY A 775 -9.57 28.36 10.60
C GLY A 775 -9.24 27.80 9.21
N SER A 776 -8.38 28.48 8.44
CA SER A 776 -7.98 28.05 7.09
C SER A 776 -6.68 27.23 7.06
N GLY A 777 -5.94 27.18 8.16
CA GLY A 777 -4.68 26.42 8.27
C GLY A 777 -4.94 24.93 8.40
N THR A 778 -4.47 24.13 7.43
CA THR A 778 -4.47 22.66 7.52
C THR A 778 -3.07 22.16 7.83
N TYR A 779 -2.99 21.16 8.71
CA TYR A 779 -1.74 20.66 9.25
C TYR A 779 -1.64 19.15 9.17
N ILE A 780 -0.40 18.67 9.12
CA ILE A 780 -0.03 17.28 9.38
C ILE A 780 0.93 17.23 10.56
N ALA A 781 0.71 16.32 11.49
CA ALA A 781 1.62 16.04 12.58
C ALA A 781 2.04 14.58 12.57
N TYR A 782 3.32 14.33 12.87
CA TYR A 782 3.87 13.00 13.11
C TYR A 782 4.26 12.92 14.57
N CYS A 783 3.76 11.91 15.27
CA CYS A 783 3.97 11.74 16.70
C CYS A 783 4.65 10.41 16.99
N TRP A 784 5.63 10.41 17.91
CA TRP A 784 6.34 9.22 18.33
C TRP A 784 6.57 9.19 19.84
N HIS A 785 6.53 7.99 20.44
CA HIS A 785 7.08 7.72 21.75
C HIS A 785 8.00 6.50 21.72
N SER A 786 8.91 6.41 22.69
CA SER A 786 9.88 5.30 22.80
C SER A 786 9.18 3.97 23.05
N VAL A 787 9.61 2.92 22.33
CA VAL A 787 9.17 1.54 22.50
C VAL A 787 10.38 0.63 22.70
N THR A 788 10.36 -0.13 23.79
CA THR A 788 11.48 -1.00 24.17
C THR A 788 11.86 -1.97 23.05
N GLY A 789 13.16 -1.98 22.70
CA GLY A 789 13.69 -2.82 21.64
C GLY A 789 13.39 -2.35 20.21
N TYR A 790 12.66 -1.25 20.03
CA TYR A 790 12.28 -0.74 18.70
C TYR A 790 12.68 0.72 18.48
N SER A 791 12.29 1.65 19.35
CA SER A 791 12.58 3.09 19.18
C SER A 791 13.00 3.76 20.46
N LYS A 792 13.82 4.82 20.34
CA LYS A 792 14.25 5.65 21.47
C LYS A 792 14.41 7.09 21.05
N PHE A 793 13.82 7.98 21.86
CA PHE A 793 13.94 9.43 21.74
C PHE A 793 14.56 9.97 23.02
N GLY A 794 15.50 10.89 22.92
CA GLY A 794 16.22 11.39 24.08
C GLY A 794 17.22 12.45 23.72
N SER A 795 18.14 12.71 24.65
CA SER A 795 19.23 13.67 24.47
C SER A 795 20.54 13.13 25.01
N TYR A 796 21.64 13.71 24.53
CA TYR A 796 22.98 13.54 25.09
C TYR A 796 23.69 14.89 25.14
N THR A 797 24.74 15.00 26.00
CA THR A 797 25.56 16.17 26.06
C THR A 797 26.88 15.89 25.36
N GLY A 798 27.27 16.77 24.45
CA GLY A 798 28.58 16.72 23.79
C GLY A 798 29.73 16.86 24.78
N ASN A 799 30.82 16.12 24.59
CA ASN A 799 32.00 16.15 25.46
C ASN A 799 33.23 16.78 24.82
N GLY A 800 33.13 17.21 23.54
CA GLY A 800 34.21 17.85 22.81
C GLY A 800 35.44 16.97 22.55
N ASN A 801 35.35 15.66 22.71
CA ASN A 801 36.43 14.71 22.50
C ASN A 801 36.23 13.87 21.22
N ALA A 802 37.36 13.41 20.65
CA ALA A 802 37.30 12.53 19.48
C ALA A 802 36.57 11.19 19.76
N THR A 803 36.55 10.73 20.99
CA THR A 803 35.68 9.70 21.51
C THR A 803 34.53 10.40 22.23
N GLY A 804 33.41 10.58 21.52
CA GLY A 804 32.26 11.30 22.00
C GLY A 804 31.38 10.46 22.94
N PRO A 805 30.18 10.96 23.27
CA PRO A 805 29.25 10.26 24.14
C PRO A 805 28.78 8.93 23.57
N SER A 806 28.61 7.93 24.44
CA SER A 806 27.89 6.71 24.14
C SER A 806 26.44 6.85 24.60
N VAL A 807 25.49 6.54 23.72
CA VAL A 807 24.06 6.68 23.96
C VAL A 807 23.41 5.30 24.01
N THR A 808 22.78 4.97 25.13
CA THR A 808 22.08 3.69 25.32
C THR A 808 20.65 3.80 24.82
N CYS A 809 20.28 2.92 23.86
CA CYS A 809 18.92 2.83 23.32
C CYS A 809 18.15 1.61 23.84
N GLY A 810 18.86 0.56 24.31
CA GLY A 810 18.26 -0.73 24.67
C GLY A 810 18.14 -1.71 23.48
N PHE A 811 18.64 -1.32 22.32
CA PHE A 811 18.69 -2.10 21.08
C PHE A 811 19.81 -1.56 20.17
N LYS A 812 20.16 -2.31 19.14
CA LYS A 812 21.05 -1.83 18.07
C LYS A 812 20.24 -0.96 17.10
N PRO A 813 20.50 0.36 17.00
CA PRO A 813 19.80 1.18 16.02
C PRO A 813 20.16 0.81 14.59
N ALA A 814 19.18 0.89 13.71
CA ALA A 814 19.35 0.86 12.26
C ALA A 814 19.38 2.27 11.67
N PHE A 815 18.73 3.22 12.34
CA PHE A 815 18.66 4.62 11.96
C PHE A 815 18.83 5.51 13.18
N VAL A 816 19.58 6.61 13.02
CA VAL A 816 19.70 7.68 14.01
C VAL A 816 19.65 9.03 13.29
N MET A 817 18.80 9.92 13.79
CA MET A 817 18.81 11.34 13.46
C MET A 817 19.10 12.15 14.72
N PHE A 818 19.95 13.15 14.65
CA PHE A 818 20.26 14.01 15.81
C PHE A 818 20.50 15.46 15.40
N LYS A 819 20.30 16.37 16.37
CA LYS A 819 20.40 17.82 16.21
C LYS A 819 21.03 18.47 17.43
N ASN A 820 21.97 19.40 17.22
CA ASN A 820 22.41 20.33 18.25
C ASN A 820 21.26 21.29 18.60
N ALA A 821 20.74 21.19 19.82
CA ALA A 821 19.66 22.01 20.32
C ALA A 821 20.14 23.31 20.99
N SER A 822 21.42 23.36 21.40
CA SER A 822 22.01 24.49 22.13
C SER A 822 22.53 25.57 21.21
N SER A 823 23.15 25.20 20.07
CA SER A 823 23.86 26.12 19.19
C SER A 823 23.30 26.14 17.78
N ALA A 824 23.12 27.32 17.21
CA ALA A 824 22.69 27.52 15.85
C ALA A 824 23.81 27.22 14.82
N GLY A 825 23.44 27.07 13.54
CA GLY A 825 24.35 26.79 12.46
C GLY A 825 24.70 25.31 12.26
N ASN A 826 24.00 24.42 12.98
CA ASN A 826 24.23 22.98 12.93
C ASN A 826 23.08 22.29 12.18
N LEU A 827 23.43 21.35 11.30
CA LEU A 827 22.47 20.58 10.50
C LEU A 827 21.80 19.45 11.31
N TRP A 828 20.69 18.93 10.79
CA TRP A 828 20.04 17.72 11.25
C TRP A 828 20.71 16.50 10.59
N ALA A 829 21.56 15.80 11.30
CA ALA A 829 22.34 14.69 10.76
C ALA A 829 21.57 13.36 10.79
N MET A 830 21.58 12.63 9.68
CA MET A 830 20.87 11.35 9.50
C MET A 830 21.85 10.25 9.08
N TYR A 831 21.89 9.17 9.85
CA TYR A 831 22.69 7.97 9.57
C TYR A 831 21.81 6.72 9.63
N ASP A 832 22.11 5.73 8.80
CA ASP A 832 21.49 4.39 8.86
C ASP A 832 22.51 3.29 8.51
N ASN A 833 22.24 2.08 8.99
CA ASN A 833 23.11 0.94 8.79
C ASN A 833 22.97 0.28 7.41
N THR A 834 21.92 0.61 6.65
CA THR A 834 21.74 0.13 5.27
C THR A 834 22.70 0.80 4.31
N ARG A 835 22.88 2.12 4.42
CA ARG A 835 23.91 2.87 3.69
C ARG A 835 25.31 2.65 4.28
N ASN A 836 25.39 2.37 5.57
CA ASN A 836 26.63 2.19 6.34
C ASN A 836 26.63 0.82 7.04
N PRO A 837 26.84 -0.30 6.32
CA PRO A 837 26.74 -1.64 6.90
C PRO A 837 27.83 -1.97 7.91
N THR A 838 28.91 -1.17 7.94
CA THR A 838 30.04 -1.32 8.86
C THR A 838 30.27 -0.06 9.67
N ASN A 839 30.68 -0.21 10.92
CA ASN A 839 31.17 0.91 11.74
C ASN A 839 32.58 1.33 11.25
N ARG A 840 32.89 2.55 11.20
CA ARG A 840 32.14 3.74 11.59
C ARG A 840 31.29 4.22 10.43
N ALA A 841 30.00 4.48 10.70
CA ALA A 841 29.09 5.08 9.72
C ALA A 841 29.60 6.47 9.33
N ASN A 842 29.80 6.67 8.02
CA ASN A 842 30.41 7.89 7.47
C ASN A 842 29.54 8.58 6.41
N LEU A 843 28.52 7.94 5.91
CA LEU A 843 27.63 8.48 4.89
C LEU A 843 26.47 9.22 5.57
N ALA A 844 26.60 10.53 5.69
CA ALA A 844 25.63 11.41 6.33
C ALA A 844 24.70 12.06 5.29
N LEU A 845 23.43 12.18 5.62
CA LEU A 845 22.46 13.09 4.99
C LEU A 845 22.00 14.10 6.04
N ALA A 846 21.54 15.27 5.58
CA ALA A 846 21.02 16.30 6.48
C ALA A 846 19.54 16.59 6.13
N ALA A 847 18.63 16.42 7.08
CA ALA A 847 17.19 16.58 6.88
C ALA A 847 16.78 18.00 6.47
N ASP A 848 17.59 18.98 6.79
CA ASP A 848 17.44 20.43 6.49
C ASP A 848 18.21 20.89 5.26
N SER A 849 18.68 19.94 4.40
CA SER A 849 19.52 20.28 3.25
C SER A 849 19.14 19.53 1.98
N THR A 850 19.25 20.21 0.84
CA THR A 850 19.15 19.59 -0.49
C THR A 850 20.41 18.81 -0.89
N ALA A 851 21.50 18.91 -0.14
CA ALA A 851 22.79 18.31 -0.46
C ALA A 851 22.72 16.79 -0.61
N ALA A 852 23.57 16.24 -1.46
CA ALA A 852 23.83 14.83 -1.58
C ALA A 852 24.56 14.31 -0.31
N GLU A 853 24.70 13.00 -0.25
CA GLU A 853 25.40 12.29 0.83
C GLU A 853 26.85 12.78 1.00
N ALA A 854 27.26 13.02 2.22
CA ALA A 854 28.58 13.52 2.58
C ALA A 854 29.33 12.58 3.52
N ASN A 855 30.66 12.59 3.44
CA ASN A 855 31.51 11.71 4.25
C ASN A 855 31.85 12.37 5.59
N TYR A 856 31.12 12.01 6.63
CA TYR A 856 31.38 12.38 8.03
C TYR A 856 31.36 11.13 8.91
N PRO A 857 32.55 10.57 9.29
CA PRO A 857 32.63 9.35 10.11
C PRO A 857 32.34 9.66 11.59
N VAL A 858 31.07 9.64 11.98
CA VAL A 858 30.59 10.14 13.27
C VAL A 858 29.94 9.08 14.14
N VAL A 859 29.25 8.10 13.59
CA VAL A 859 28.39 7.19 14.35
C VAL A 859 28.88 5.76 14.26
N ASP A 860 29.07 5.11 15.42
CA ASP A 860 29.11 3.66 15.50
C ASP A 860 27.74 3.12 15.96
N PHE A 861 27.18 2.16 15.26
CA PHE A 861 25.95 1.45 15.63
C PHE A 861 26.31 0.24 16.50
N ASP A 862 26.13 0.38 17.80
CA ASP A 862 26.46 -0.64 18.80
C ASP A 862 25.26 -1.53 19.13
N ALA A 863 25.52 -2.69 19.74
CA ALA A 863 24.48 -3.68 20.06
C ALA A 863 23.38 -3.13 20.99
N ASN A 864 23.66 -2.08 21.76
CA ASN A 864 22.73 -1.52 22.75
C ASN A 864 22.50 -0.01 22.58
N GLY A 865 22.91 0.56 21.46
CA GLY A 865 22.79 1.99 21.20
C GLY A 865 23.77 2.48 20.13
N PHE A 866 24.26 3.70 20.27
CA PHE A 866 25.22 4.26 19.34
C PHE A 866 26.29 5.08 20.05
N GLN A 867 27.47 5.16 19.43
CA GLN A 867 28.62 5.95 19.92
C GLN A 867 28.86 7.10 18.96
N ILE A 868 28.97 8.32 19.47
CA ILE A 868 29.39 9.49 18.70
C ILE A 868 30.92 9.53 18.65
N HIS A 869 31.46 9.97 17.53
CA HIS A 869 32.90 10.17 17.32
C HIS A 869 33.16 11.51 16.67
N ASN A 870 34.40 11.97 16.85
CA ASN A 870 34.90 13.24 16.36
C ASN A 870 34.25 14.49 17.01
N VAL A 871 34.78 15.64 16.70
CA VAL A 871 34.34 16.92 17.27
C VAL A 871 33.80 17.78 16.14
N TYR A 872 32.59 17.41 15.67
CA TYR A 872 31.83 18.24 14.76
C TYR A 872 30.72 18.96 15.51
N GLY A 873 30.52 20.27 15.26
CA GLY A 873 29.52 21.09 15.94
C GLY A 873 28.10 20.52 15.87
N PHE A 874 27.77 19.85 14.77
CA PHE A 874 26.49 19.20 14.61
C PHE A 874 26.33 17.91 15.44
N ALA A 875 27.41 17.37 16.03
CA ALA A 875 27.39 16.07 16.73
C ALA A 875 28.00 16.08 18.15
N ASN A 876 29.01 16.90 18.48
CA ASN A 876 29.77 16.72 19.72
C ASN A 876 30.50 17.96 20.24
N ASP A 877 29.96 19.16 20.17
CA ASP A 877 30.49 20.31 20.86
C ASP A 877 30.38 20.17 22.37
N ASN A 878 31.43 20.59 23.08
CA ASN A 878 31.55 20.42 24.52
C ASN A 878 30.46 21.20 25.29
N GLY A 879 29.63 20.49 26.03
CA GLY A 879 28.59 21.06 26.88
C GLY A 879 27.26 21.31 26.14
N ASP A 880 27.22 21.16 24.82
CA ASP A 880 25.97 21.34 24.06
C ASP A 880 25.04 20.14 24.22
N THR A 881 23.72 20.39 24.24
CA THR A 881 22.66 19.39 24.26
C THR A 881 22.29 19.01 22.85
N TYR A 882 22.29 17.71 22.59
CA TYR A 882 21.84 17.10 21.33
C TYR A 882 20.60 16.28 21.58
N ILE A 883 19.56 16.50 20.81
CA ILE A 883 18.40 15.59 20.77
C ILE A 883 18.63 14.51 19.72
N TYR A 884 17.99 13.33 19.89
CA TYR A 884 18.08 12.26 18.92
C TYR A 884 16.80 11.46 18.80
N MET A 885 16.61 10.87 17.62
CA MET A 885 15.63 9.86 17.29
C MET A 885 16.35 8.61 16.79
N ALA A 886 16.08 7.44 17.37
CA ALA A 886 16.69 6.17 16.99
C ALA A 886 15.63 5.09 16.77
N PHE A 887 15.79 4.30 15.69
CA PHE A 887 14.90 3.19 15.34
C PHE A 887 15.70 1.92 15.05
N ALA A 888 15.14 0.76 15.42
CA ALA A 888 15.61 -0.56 15.00
C ALA A 888 14.96 -0.95 13.67
N ASP A 889 15.68 -1.73 12.89
CA ASP A 889 15.17 -2.46 11.71
C ASP A 889 15.46 -3.95 11.95
N LYS A 890 14.41 -4.74 12.07
CA LYS A 890 14.49 -6.15 12.46
C LYS A 890 14.38 -7.13 11.31
N ARG A 891 14.36 -6.64 10.05
CA ARG A 891 14.25 -7.51 8.87
C ARG A 891 15.47 -8.44 8.77
N GLU A 892 15.23 -9.74 8.60
CA GLU A 892 16.28 -10.76 8.52
C GLU A 892 17.13 -10.70 7.23
N TYR A 893 16.64 -10.09 6.16
CA TYR A 893 17.30 -10.06 4.83
C TYR A 893 17.60 -8.65 4.29
N ALA A 894 17.70 -7.65 5.14
CA ALA A 894 18.07 -6.28 4.74
C ALA A 894 19.42 -6.20 3.97
N TYR A 895 20.22 -7.25 4.00
CA TYR A 895 21.52 -7.33 3.33
C TYR A 895 21.47 -7.79 1.85
N TRP A 896 20.28 -8.21 1.34
CA TRP A 896 20.15 -8.79 0.00
C TRP A 896 19.33 -7.93 -0.97
N LEU A 897 18.83 -6.76 -0.52
CA LEU A 897 17.99 -5.86 -1.32
C LEU A 897 18.78 -4.73 -1.97
#